data_8b66f00aab709e5f0c2fbfa70062ef71
#
_entry.id   8b66f00aab709e5f0c2fbfa70062ef71
#
_cell.length_a   1.000
_cell.length_b   1.000
_cell.length_c   1.000
_cell.angle_alpha   90.00
_cell.angle_beta   90.00
_cell.angle_gamma   90.00
#
_symmetry.space_group_name_H-M   'P 1'
#
loop_
_entity.id
_entity.type
_entity.pdbx_description
1 polymer ?
#
loop_
_entity_poly.entity_id
_entity_poly.type
_entity_poly.pdbx_seq_one_letter_code
_entity_poly.pdbx_strand_id
1 'polypeptide(L)'
;GNVNTQNVTAKTEVDIDAANNITASGNLTSTNANVDLKAKGGSITTNGTVNAHNNVIANANGNINTNGDVTATNGNAVLNSSAGSVTTKKVTAGQAVDIDAQQDITANGNLTSNNGEITLDARSGSITTQGTVNALNNVIANANGDINTIGDVTAANGKAKLNSSTGNVNTGNVTANNDVDIDAANNITASGNLTSTNANVDLKANGGSITTNGTVTAHDDVIANANGDINTNDDVTSTNANVDLNAGGSVTTQNVTADQAVDIDAAQDITANGNLTSTNANVDLDAGGSITTSGEVKAQQNVEYNAKGSITTKGIINSTAGNIHLQTDAAQGDITFGGDVTAEHGNINIDVLQNGNVTDNDNKFTALGDKGAINSGNFKLQIKGAGDVDLHEIYATNNALIDVANGNLTLAKIDGNLVALQLKTEGMQLKVGELIAGTKIIAQGSDIDLNKIQQRLDADGLLTIVPDGAQPDKPIDNLKIGEIITNKGVRFEHLWLNNGSIKVSEGMFHIDKLVVNNVAHFSNKHMKTAVWGAPPQRDGSDSAYWNNIAVNNPAQNLDEWQQEGTNPNKWMYLHFTAQPNIQHSNGALLDLRNYDYVYDQRFTAVDHMLQQLNENKAEEYDINHAPVVAQYFRYDLYDLDEEDSKSEPAKITVEA
;
A
#
# COMPACT_ATOMS: atom_id res chain seq x y z
N GLY A 1 -61.12 20.73 -37.11
CA GLY A 1 -60.35 20.54 -38.34
C GLY A 1 -58.89 20.92 -38.16
N ASN A 2 -58.13 20.98 -39.24
CA ASN A 2 -56.78 21.50 -39.28
C ASN A 2 -56.81 23.04 -39.34
N VAL A 3 -55.77 23.70 -38.78
CA VAL A 3 -55.56 25.11 -38.99
C VAL A 3 -54.21 25.31 -39.71
N ASN A 4 -54.27 25.97 -40.86
CA ASN A 4 -53.08 26.33 -41.64
C ASN A 4 -52.95 27.83 -41.69
N THR A 5 -51.77 28.35 -41.29
CA THR A 5 -51.50 29.80 -41.29
C THR A 5 -50.22 30.11 -42.06
N GLN A 6 -50.08 31.36 -42.48
CA GLN A 6 -48.82 31.94 -42.92
C GLN A 6 -48.22 32.80 -41.74
N ASN A 7 -47.78 34.00 -42.03
CA ASN A 7 -47.35 34.92 -40.96
C ASN A 7 -48.57 35.38 -40.14
N VAL A 8 -48.47 35.27 -38.83
CA VAL A 8 -49.44 35.85 -37.87
C VAL A 8 -48.70 36.80 -36.95
N THR A 9 -49.13 38.06 -36.92
CA THR A 9 -48.56 39.06 -36.00
C THR A 9 -49.70 39.74 -35.25
N ALA A 10 -49.64 39.71 -33.93
CA ALA A 10 -50.58 40.38 -33.03
C ALA A 10 -49.87 41.26 -32.04
N LYS A 11 -50.52 42.34 -31.62
CA LYS A 11 -50.07 43.16 -30.48
C LYS A 11 -50.39 42.51 -29.15
N THR A 12 -51.43 41.74 -29.10
CA THR A 12 -51.87 40.93 -27.96
C THR A 12 -51.52 39.44 -28.21
N GLU A 13 -52.29 38.55 -27.70
CA GLU A 13 -52.08 37.12 -27.82
C GLU A 13 -52.25 36.60 -29.26
N VAL A 14 -51.42 35.67 -29.67
CA VAL A 14 -51.67 34.78 -30.81
C VAL A 14 -52.18 33.47 -30.23
N ASP A 15 -53.48 33.19 -30.36
CA ASP A 15 -54.13 31.95 -29.89
C ASP A 15 -54.63 31.14 -31.08
N ILE A 16 -54.12 29.94 -31.28
CA ILE A 16 -54.50 29.04 -32.41
C ILE A 16 -54.92 27.69 -31.83
N ASP A 17 -56.23 27.44 -31.87
CA ASP A 17 -56.84 26.18 -31.42
C ASP A 17 -57.33 25.34 -32.61
N ALA A 18 -56.84 24.09 -32.76
CA ALA A 18 -57.26 23.17 -33.79
C ALA A 18 -57.74 21.84 -33.19
N ALA A 19 -58.80 21.27 -33.75
CA ALA A 19 -59.25 19.94 -33.39
C ALA A 19 -58.21 18.86 -33.81
N ASN A 20 -57.51 19.09 -34.95
CA ASN A 20 -56.50 18.19 -35.49
C ASN A 20 -55.14 18.94 -35.54
N ASN A 21 -54.58 19.17 -36.72
CA ASN A 21 -53.22 19.71 -36.87
C ASN A 21 -53.19 21.23 -36.94
N ILE A 22 -52.10 21.84 -36.46
CA ILE A 22 -51.72 23.22 -36.73
C ILE A 22 -50.48 23.17 -37.64
N THR A 23 -50.53 23.94 -38.74
CA THR A 23 -49.38 24.15 -39.63
C THR A 23 -49.19 25.63 -39.88
N ALA A 24 -48.14 26.22 -39.30
CA ALA A 24 -47.75 27.59 -39.57
C ALA A 24 -46.57 27.64 -40.54
N SER A 25 -46.82 28.02 -41.79
CA SER A 25 -45.78 28.12 -42.81
C SER A 25 -44.90 29.38 -42.69
N GLY A 26 -45.35 30.41 -42.00
CA GLY A 26 -44.64 31.64 -41.72
C GLY A 26 -44.40 31.84 -40.23
N ASN A 27 -43.99 33.08 -39.87
CA ASN A 27 -43.68 33.45 -38.48
C ASN A 27 -44.97 33.69 -37.67
N LEU A 28 -44.90 33.31 -36.39
CA LEU A 28 -45.92 33.61 -35.39
C LEU A 28 -45.34 34.62 -34.41
N THR A 29 -45.93 35.81 -34.28
CA THR A 29 -45.36 36.86 -33.42
C THR A 29 -46.45 37.51 -32.58
N SER A 30 -46.27 37.49 -31.25
CA SER A 30 -47.00 38.33 -30.28
C SER A 30 -46.07 39.37 -29.69
N THR A 31 -46.36 40.65 -29.89
CA THR A 31 -45.42 41.74 -29.45
C THR A 31 -45.57 42.13 -27.98
N ASN A 32 -46.70 41.84 -27.31
CA ASN A 32 -46.95 42.21 -25.92
C ASN A 32 -47.55 41.11 -25.05
N ALA A 33 -47.80 39.91 -25.61
CA ALA A 33 -48.45 38.80 -24.88
C ALA A 33 -47.90 37.43 -25.31
N ASN A 34 -48.71 36.40 -25.18
CA ASN A 34 -48.33 35.00 -25.45
C ASN A 34 -48.53 34.60 -26.95
N VAL A 35 -47.86 33.56 -27.33
CA VAL A 35 -48.25 32.69 -28.45
C VAL A 35 -48.71 31.35 -27.88
N ASP A 36 -49.98 30.99 -28.06
CA ASP A 36 -50.57 29.73 -27.59
C ASP A 36 -51.06 28.94 -28.82
N LEU A 37 -50.57 27.69 -28.95
CA LEU A 37 -50.87 26.78 -30.02
C LEU A 37 -51.41 25.49 -29.40
N LYS A 38 -52.63 25.06 -29.78
CA LYS A 38 -53.28 23.88 -29.23
C LYS A 38 -53.89 22.96 -30.32
N ALA A 39 -53.24 21.83 -30.56
CA ALA A 39 -53.70 20.80 -31.47
C ALA A 39 -54.28 19.61 -30.69
N LYS A 40 -55.62 19.58 -30.47
CA LYS A 40 -56.27 18.64 -29.54
C LYS A 40 -56.16 17.17 -29.96
N GLY A 41 -56.15 16.87 -31.24
CA GLY A 41 -56.06 15.49 -31.76
C GLY A 41 -54.91 15.28 -32.76
N GLY A 42 -54.09 16.28 -33.00
CA GLY A 42 -53.07 16.21 -34.04
C GLY A 42 -51.72 16.83 -33.62
N SER A 43 -50.94 17.21 -34.60
CA SER A 43 -49.57 17.72 -34.46
C SER A 43 -49.51 19.23 -34.69
N ILE A 44 -48.47 19.84 -34.14
CA ILE A 44 -48.09 21.23 -34.40
C ILE A 44 -46.82 21.26 -35.24
N THR A 45 -46.85 21.96 -36.38
CA THR A 45 -45.67 22.22 -37.21
C THR A 45 -45.54 23.73 -37.45
N THR A 46 -44.43 24.32 -37.04
CA THR A 46 -44.09 25.72 -37.34
C THR A 46 -42.82 25.77 -38.18
N ASN A 47 -42.92 26.30 -39.41
CA ASN A 47 -41.77 26.42 -40.32
C ASN A 47 -41.01 27.74 -40.16
N GLY A 48 -41.70 28.81 -39.69
CA GLY A 48 -41.10 30.06 -39.32
C GLY A 48 -40.78 30.17 -37.84
N THR A 49 -40.32 31.35 -37.42
CA THR A 49 -40.02 31.65 -36.00
C THR A 49 -41.32 31.78 -35.19
N VAL A 50 -41.26 31.40 -33.90
CA VAL A 50 -42.34 31.63 -32.93
C VAL A 50 -41.83 32.57 -31.87
N ASN A 51 -42.31 33.80 -31.88
CA ASN A 51 -41.83 34.88 -30.97
C ASN A 51 -42.97 35.40 -30.10
N ALA A 52 -42.83 35.33 -28.81
CA ALA A 52 -43.74 35.93 -27.83
C ALA A 52 -43.02 36.91 -26.93
N HIS A 53 -43.69 38.00 -26.54
CA HIS A 53 -43.21 38.90 -25.48
C HIS A 53 -43.23 38.19 -24.13
N ASN A 54 -44.29 37.46 -23.85
CA ASN A 54 -44.44 36.63 -22.66
C ASN A 54 -44.16 35.14 -22.98
N ASN A 55 -45.14 34.25 -22.84
CA ASN A 55 -44.94 32.82 -22.99
C ASN A 55 -45.15 32.35 -24.45
N VAL A 56 -44.38 31.34 -24.84
CA VAL A 56 -44.74 30.48 -25.97
C VAL A 56 -45.24 29.17 -25.36
N ILE A 57 -46.48 28.77 -25.73
CA ILE A 57 -47.11 27.53 -25.27
C ILE A 57 -47.55 26.75 -26.49
N ALA A 58 -47.06 25.54 -26.69
CA ALA A 58 -47.48 24.62 -27.75
C ALA A 58 -47.90 23.30 -27.14
N ASN A 59 -49.20 22.99 -27.21
CA ASN A 59 -49.75 21.73 -26.70
C ASN A 59 -50.32 20.91 -27.85
N ALA A 60 -49.81 19.73 -28.08
CA ALA A 60 -50.27 18.81 -29.11
C ALA A 60 -50.57 17.41 -28.55
N ASN A 61 -51.56 16.72 -29.12
CA ASN A 61 -51.67 15.28 -28.88
C ASN A 61 -50.58 14.53 -29.68
N GLY A 62 -50.37 14.89 -30.96
CA GLY A 62 -49.30 14.35 -31.81
C GLY A 62 -47.98 15.08 -31.67
N ASN A 63 -47.15 15.02 -32.69
CA ASN A 63 -45.81 15.63 -32.65
C ASN A 63 -45.82 17.16 -32.64
N ILE A 64 -44.81 17.73 -32.02
CA ILE A 64 -44.50 19.16 -32.15
C ILE A 64 -43.20 19.28 -32.95
N ASN A 65 -43.24 19.99 -34.08
CA ASN A 65 -42.07 20.25 -34.91
C ASN A 65 -41.91 21.75 -35.09
N THR A 66 -40.91 22.35 -34.40
CA THR A 66 -40.56 23.74 -34.62
C THR A 66 -39.31 23.83 -35.50
N ASN A 67 -39.52 24.07 -36.81
CA ASN A 67 -38.43 24.18 -37.79
C ASN A 67 -37.77 25.58 -37.79
N GLY A 68 -38.36 26.54 -37.11
CA GLY A 68 -37.80 27.86 -36.79
C GLY A 68 -37.49 28.00 -35.32
N ASP A 69 -36.82 29.11 -34.96
CA ASP A 69 -36.50 29.38 -33.58
C ASP A 69 -37.74 29.77 -32.75
N VAL A 70 -37.76 29.33 -31.50
CA VAL A 70 -38.79 29.67 -30.51
C VAL A 70 -38.22 30.63 -29.49
N THR A 71 -38.90 31.80 -29.30
CA THR A 71 -38.45 32.82 -28.34
C THR A 71 -39.61 33.30 -27.48
N ALA A 72 -39.50 33.12 -26.17
CA ALA A 72 -40.36 33.70 -25.14
C ALA A 72 -39.55 34.76 -24.37
N THR A 73 -39.67 36.03 -24.76
CA THR A 73 -38.72 37.06 -24.32
C THR A 73 -38.66 37.24 -22.80
N ASN A 74 -39.81 37.31 -22.13
CA ASN A 74 -39.92 37.51 -20.68
C ASN A 74 -40.57 36.35 -19.92
N GLY A 75 -41.06 35.34 -20.64
CA GLY A 75 -41.83 34.25 -20.07
C GLY A 75 -41.21 32.89 -20.34
N ASN A 76 -42.03 31.85 -20.25
CA ASN A 76 -41.67 30.47 -20.44
C ASN A 76 -41.86 30.04 -21.90
N ALA A 77 -41.04 29.12 -22.35
CA ALA A 77 -41.28 28.33 -23.56
C ALA A 77 -41.70 26.93 -23.15
N VAL A 78 -42.94 26.55 -23.42
CA VAL A 78 -43.55 25.27 -23.08
C VAL A 78 -43.95 24.53 -24.37
N LEU A 79 -43.35 23.36 -24.61
CA LEU A 79 -43.63 22.48 -25.74
C LEU A 79 -44.08 21.11 -25.22
N ASN A 80 -45.38 20.81 -25.25
CA ASN A 80 -45.93 19.59 -24.65
C ASN A 80 -46.62 18.72 -25.70
N SER A 81 -46.08 17.52 -25.97
CA SER A 81 -46.64 16.48 -26.85
C SER A 81 -47.14 15.29 -26.02
N SER A 82 -48.47 15.12 -25.91
CA SER A 82 -49.03 14.11 -25.01
C SER A 82 -48.99 12.66 -25.55
N ALA A 83 -48.77 12.45 -26.85
CA ALA A 83 -48.66 11.10 -27.45
C ALA A 83 -47.53 10.98 -28.50
N GLY A 84 -46.90 12.07 -28.88
CA GLY A 84 -45.84 12.10 -29.89
C GLY A 84 -44.49 12.58 -29.38
N SER A 85 -43.64 12.99 -30.31
CA SER A 85 -42.30 13.52 -30.10
C SER A 85 -42.28 15.05 -30.21
N VAL A 86 -41.26 15.66 -29.63
CA VAL A 86 -40.97 17.09 -29.83
C VAL A 86 -39.63 17.22 -30.57
N THR A 87 -39.67 17.87 -31.75
CA THR A 87 -38.45 18.26 -32.47
C THR A 87 -38.38 19.77 -32.55
N THR A 88 -37.27 20.34 -32.13
CA THR A 88 -37.09 21.79 -32.08
C THR A 88 -35.73 22.23 -32.58
N LYS A 89 -35.62 23.49 -33.02
CA LYS A 89 -34.34 24.18 -33.22
C LYS A 89 -33.95 24.92 -31.94
N LYS A 90 -33.56 26.17 -32.07
CA LYS A 90 -33.22 27.00 -30.94
C LYS A 90 -34.48 27.38 -30.14
N VAL A 91 -34.44 27.19 -28.84
CA VAL A 91 -35.46 27.66 -27.90
C VAL A 91 -34.82 28.62 -26.90
N THR A 92 -35.36 29.82 -26.78
CA THR A 92 -34.92 30.82 -25.81
C THR A 92 -36.09 31.29 -24.98
N ALA A 93 -35.97 31.22 -23.66
CA ALA A 93 -36.97 31.69 -22.73
C ALA A 93 -36.37 32.74 -21.77
N GLY A 94 -37.12 33.77 -21.46
CA GLY A 94 -36.80 34.72 -20.40
C GLY A 94 -36.87 34.06 -19.00
N GLN A 95 -37.78 33.13 -18.84
CA GLN A 95 -37.91 32.27 -17.64
C GLN A 95 -37.57 30.83 -18.00
N ALA A 96 -38.42 29.84 -17.75
CA ALA A 96 -38.16 28.43 -17.98
C ALA A 96 -38.35 27.97 -19.41
N VAL A 97 -37.58 26.95 -19.84
CA VAL A 97 -37.86 26.12 -20.99
C VAL A 97 -38.36 24.79 -20.47
N ASP A 98 -39.56 24.37 -20.91
CA ASP A 98 -40.20 23.14 -20.50
C ASP A 98 -40.63 22.36 -21.78
N ILE A 99 -39.96 21.22 -22.01
CA ILE A 99 -40.22 20.37 -23.17
C ILE A 99 -40.60 18.97 -22.68
N ASP A 100 -41.87 18.61 -22.92
CA ASP A 100 -42.45 17.36 -22.46
C ASP A 100 -42.94 16.55 -23.66
N ALA A 101 -42.50 15.34 -23.81
CA ALA A 101 -42.91 14.42 -24.89
C ALA A 101 -43.26 13.05 -24.34
N GLN A 102 -44.32 12.44 -24.89
CA GLN A 102 -44.58 11.03 -24.62
C GLN A 102 -43.49 10.15 -25.25
N GLN A 103 -42.95 10.53 -26.40
CA GLN A 103 -41.90 9.81 -27.12
C GLN A 103 -40.58 10.61 -27.05
N ASP A 104 -39.90 10.82 -28.16
CA ASP A 104 -38.60 11.43 -28.21
C ASP A 104 -38.61 12.96 -28.12
N ILE A 105 -37.55 13.52 -27.53
CA ILE A 105 -37.21 14.93 -27.62
C ILE A 105 -35.94 15.07 -28.46
N THR A 106 -36.00 15.88 -29.52
CA THR A 106 -34.83 16.21 -30.35
C THR A 106 -34.67 17.72 -30.45
N ALA A 107 -33.67 18.28 -29.81
CA ALA A 107 -33.29 19.69 -29.91
C ALA A 107 -32.06 19.85 -30.83
N ASN A 108 -32.29 20.30 -32.06
CA ASN A 108 -31.25 20.50 -33.07
C ASN A 108 -30.47 21.81 -32.90
N GLY A 109 -30.91 22.71 -32.03
CA GLY A 109 -30.27 23.97 -31.70
C GLY A 109 -30.16 24.17 -30.19
N ASN A 110 -29.68 25.34 -29.79
CA ASN A 110 -29.47 25.65 -28.38
C ASN A 110 -30.77 25.80 -27.61
N LEU A 111 -30.80 25.30 -26.40
CA LEU A 111 -31.85 25.56 -25.42
C LEU A 111 -31.30 26.57 -24.38
N THR A 112 -31.98 27.70 -24.18
CA THR A 112 -31.53 28.73 -23.28
C THR A 112 -32.64 29.22 -22.38
N SER A 113 -32.46 29.17 -21.08
CA SER A 113 -33.31 29.77 -20.08
C SER A 113 -32.52 30.90 -19.35
N ASN A 114 -32.95 32.16 -19.51
CA ASN A 114 -32.18 33.29 -18.99
C ASN A 114 -32.33 33.48 -17.49
N ASN A 115 -33.51 33.19 -16.89
CA ASN A 115 -33.76 33.38 -15.45
C ASN A 115 -34.41 32.15 -14.78
N GLY A 116 -34.64 31.07 -15.50
CA GLY A 116 -35.31 29.88 -15.00
C GLY A 116 -34.49 28.61 -15.18
N GLU A 117 -35.20 27.51 -15.20
CA GLU A 117 -34.65 26.16 -15.44
C GLU A 117 -34.95 25.67 -16.85
N ILE A 118 -34.31 24.59 -17.25
CA ILE A 118 -34.64 23.81 -18.43
C ILE A 118 -35.05 22.42 -17.96
N THR A 119 -36.28 22.01 -18.33
CA THR A 119 -36.79 20.66 -18.09
C THR A 119 -37.07 19.98 -19.42
N LEU A 120 -36.53 18.78 -19.62
CA LEU A 120 -36.77 17.91 -20.76
C LEU A 120 -37.30 16.58 -20.22
N ASP A 121 -38.49 16.18 -20.57
CA ASP A 121 -39.12 14.92 -20.12
C ASP A 121 -39.61 14.08 -21.31
N ALA A 122 -38.88 12.99 -21.62
CA ALA A 122 -39.26 12.02 -22.67
C ALA A 122 -39.74 10.73 -21.99
N ARG A 123 -41.06 10.64 -21.73
CA ARG A 123 -41.67 9.62 -20.86
C ARG A 123 -41.52 8.17 -21.34
N SER A 124 -41.43 7.93 -22.62
CA SER A 124 -41.18 6.58 -23.18
C SER A 124 -40.10 6.56 -24.27
N GLY A 125 -39.50 7.71 -24.57
CA GLY A 125 -38.49 7.86 -25.61
C GLY A 125 -37.15 8.33 -25.08
N SER A 126 -36.34 8.82 -26.00
CA SER A 126 -34.97 9.32 -25.76
C SER A 126 -34.92 10.85 -25.87
N ILE A 127 -33.89 11.43 -25.27
CA ILE A 127 -33.56 12.87 -25.40
C ILE A 127 -32.27 12.99 -26.21
N THR A 128 -32.30 13.83 -27.25
CA THR A 128 -31.10 14.19 -28.03
C THR A 128 -31.01 15.71 -28.14
N THR A 129 -29.93 16.30 -27.64
CA THR A 129 -29.62 17.71 -27.83
C THR A 129 -28.31 17.86 -28.59
N GLN A 130 -28.34 18.55 -29.74
CA GLN A 130 -27.14 18.82 -30.55
C GLN A 130 -26.45 20.13 -30.18
N GLY A 131 -27.24 21.12 -29.77
CA GLY A 131 -26.76 22.40 -29.29
C GLY A 131 -26.53 22.43 -27.80
N THR A 132 -26.10 23.60 -27.28
CA THR A 132 -25.92 23.82 -25.86
C THR A 132 -27.24 23.87 -25.10
N VAL A 133 -27.23 23.40 -23.84
CA VAL A 133 -28.38 23.47 -22.93
C VAL A 133 -27.95 24.37 -21.73
N ASN A 134 -28.38 25.64 -21.75
CA ASN A 134 -27.95 26.64 -20.78
C ASN A 134 -29.09 27.16 -19.95
N ALA A 135 -29.12 26.91 -18.67
CA ALA A 135 -30.08 27.47 -17.70
C ALA A 135 -29.38 28.30 -16.63
N LEU A 136 -30.05 29.37 -16.19
CA LEU A 136 -29.60 30.10 -15.01
C LEU A 136 -29.75 29.23 -13.76
N ASN A 137 -30.86 28.51 -13.64
CA ASN A 137 -31.11 27.59 -12.52
C ASN A 137 -30.81 26.14 -12.94
N ASN A 138 -31.71 25.20 -12.73
CA ASN A 138 -31.48 23.79 -12.99
C ASN A 138 -31.56 23.43 -14.49
N VAL A 139 -30.81 22.41 -14.88
CA VAL A 139 -31.05 21.62 -16.07
C VAL A 139 -31.50 20.23 -15.63
N ILE A 140 -32.69 19.79 -16.05
CA ILE A 140 -33.24 18.47 -15.71
C ILE A 140 -33.64 17.79 -17.01
N ALA A 141 -33.06 16.65 -17.31
CA ALA A 141 -33.41 15.82 -18.44
C ALA A 141 -33.75 14.40 -17.93
N ASN A 142 -35.01 13.99 -18.12
CA ASN A 142 -35.49 12.67 -17.77
C ASN A 142 -35.94 11.96 -19.04
N ALA A 143 -35.40 10.79 -19.31
CA ALA A 143 -35.80 9.94 -20.42
C ALA A 143 -36.07 8.51 -19.95
N ASN A 144 -37.03 7.85 -20.60
CA ASN A 144 -37.08 6.40 -20.45
C ASN A 144 -35.95 5.73 -21.23
N GLY A 145 -35.71 6.16 -22.49
CA GLY A 145 -34.61 5.70 -23.34
C GLY A 145 -33.30 6.45 -23.10
N ASP A 146 -32.46 6.55 -24.12
CA ASP A 146 -31.16 7.19 -24.04
C ASP A 146 -31.23 8.71 -23.85
N ILE A 147 -30.27 9.28 -23.17
CA ILE A 147 -29.97 10.72 -23.16
C ILE A 147 -28.65 10.95 -23.90
N ASN A 148 -28.71 11.77 -24.96
CA ASN A 148 -27.56 12.15 -25.78
C ASN A 148 -27.42 13.68 -25.81
N THR A 149 -26.57 14.26 -25.00
CA THR A 149 -26.27 15.69 -25.04
C THR A 149 -24.91 15.92 -25.68
N ILE A 150 -24.90 16.34 -26.96
CA ILE A 150 -23.66 16.54 -27.74
C ILE A 150 -23.00 17.87 -27.38
N GLY A 151 -23.82 18.92 -27.26
CA GLY A 151 -23.36 20.22 -26.80
C GLY A 151 -23.24 20.30 -25.28
N ASP A 152 -22.63 21.39 -24.79
CA ASP A 152 -22.43 21.63 -23.38
C ASP A 152 -23.76 21.79 -22.61
N VAL A 153 -23.82 21.25 -21.41
CA VAL A 153 -24.91 21.42 -20.45
C VAL A 153 -24.45 22.33 -19.32
N THR A 154 -25.14 23.45 -19.08
CA THR A 154 -24.77 24.40 -18.04
C THR A 154 -25.96 24.76 -17.15
N ALA A 155 -25.83 24.60 -15.85
CA ALA A 155 -26.76 25.03 -14.82
C ALA A 155 -26.05 26.07 -13.91
N ALA A 156 -26.13 27.37 -14.30
CA ALA A 156 -25.25 28.41 -13.76
C ALA A 156 -25.40 28.67 -12.25
N ASN A 157 -26.59 28.49 -11.68
CA ASN A 157 -26.88 28.65 -10.23
C ASN A 157 -27.56 27.39 -9.65
N GLY A 158 -27.81 26.36 -10.46
CA GLY A 158 -28.56 25.20 -10.07
C GLY A 158 -27.79 23.91 -10.24
N LYS A 159 -28.52 22.81 -10.29
CA LYS A 159 -27.99 21.47 -10.57
C LYS A 159 -28.23 21.04 -12.01
N ALA A 160 -27.37 20.19 -12.52
CA ALA A 160 -27.57 19.47 -13.76
C ALA A 160 -27.93 18.01 -13.45
N LYS A 161 -29.15 17.58 -13.84
CA LYS A 161 -29.62 16.21 -13.67
C LYS A 161 -29.93 15.59 -15.01
N LEU A 162 -29.28 14.47 -15.33
CA LEU A 162 -29.51 13.65 -16.52
C LEU A 162 -29.89 12.23 -16.06
N ASN A 163 -31.15 11.82 -16.25
CA ASN A 163 -31.68 10.55 -15.75
C ASN A 163 -32.29 9.73 -16.88
N SER A 164 -31.70 8.58 -17.21
CA SER A 164 -32.16 7.60 -18.15
C SER A 164 -32.62 6.33 -17.45
N SER A 165 -33.95 6.01 -17.54
CA SER A 165 -34.55 4.90 -16.77
C SER A 165 -34.28 3.51 -17.35
N THR A 166 -34.03 3.37 -18.66
CA THR A 166 -33.78 2.08 -19.34
C THR A 166 -32.59 2.11 -20.30
N GLY A 167 -32.05 3.31 -20.60
CA GLY A 167 -31.02 3.52 -21.62
C GLY A 167 -29.66 3.95 -21.02
N ASN A 168 -28.88 4.55 -21.92
CA ASN A 168 -27.57 5.11 -21.63
C ASN A 168 -27.66 6.64 -21.45
N VAL A 169 -26.67 7.23 -20.80
CA VAL A 169 -26.44 8.67 -20.84
C VAL A 169 -25.10 8.93 -21.52
N ASN A 170 -25.15 9.65 -22.66
CA ASN A 170 -23.97 10.13 -23.36
C ASN A 170 -23.96 11.66 -23.31
N THR A 171 -22.90 12.26 -22.81
CA THR A 171 -22.85 13.71 -22.64
C THR A 171 -21.51 14.30 -23.09
N GLY A 172 -21.54 15.60 -23.47
CA GLY A 172 -20.37 16.44 -23.61
C GLY A 172 -19.93 16.99 -22.25
N ASN A 173 -19.60 18.30 -22.22
CA ASN A 173 -19.33 18.96 -20.95
C ASN A 173 -20.61 19.17 -20.14
N VAL A 174 -20.54 18.92 -18.83
CA VAL A 174 -21.63 19.26 -17.90
C VAL A 174 -21.05 20.14 -16.79
N THR A 175 -21.58 21.34 -16.66
CA THR A 175 -21.18 22.27 -15.61
C THR A 175 -22.39 22.71 -14.80
N ALA A 176 -22.31 22.55 -13.49
CA ALA A 176 -23.33 23.01 -12.56
C ALA A 176 -22.70 23.80 -11.40
N ASN A 177 -23.46 24.75 -10.86
CA ASN A 177 -23.05 25.41 -9.62
C ASN A 177 -23.24 24.49 -8.41
N ASN A 178 -24.31 23.71 -8.40
CA ASN A 178 -24.59 22.68 -7.42
C ASN A 178 -24.28 21.30 -8.02
N ASP A 179 -25.05 20.27 -7.70
CA ASP A 179 -24.76 18.90 -8.11
C ASP A 179 -24.78 18.70 -9.65
N VAL A 180 -23.86 17.89 -10.12
CA VAL A 180 -23.97 17.17 -11.38
C VAL A 180 -24.41 15.73 -11.04
N ASP A 181 -25.65 15.38 -11.39
CA ASP A 181 -26.30 14.10 -11.07
C ASP A 181 -26.62 13.37 -12.40
N ILE A 182 -25.91 12.31 -12.72
CA ILE A 182 -26.06 11.53 -13.94
C ILE A 182 -26.40 10.08 -13.57
N ASP A 183 -27.64 9.68 -13.84
CA ASP A 183 -28.15 8.34 -13.56
C ASP A 183 -28.55 7.63 -14.85
N ALA A 184 -27.99 6.48 -15.12
CA ALA A 184 -28.31 5.64 -16.28
C ALA A 184 -28.67 4.21 -15.85
N ALA A 185 -29.68 3.65 -16.47
CA ALA A 185 -29.97 2.21 -16.30
C ALA A 185 -28.83 1.34 -16.85
N ASN A 186 -28.16 1.79 -17.91
CA ASN A 186 -27.04 1.10 -18.54
C ASN A 186 -25.73 1.91 -18.36
N ASN A 187 -25.13 2.37 -19.44
CA ASN A 187 -23.83 3.01 -19.41
C ASN A 187 -23.94 4.54 -19.30
N ILE A 188 -22.94 5.13 -18.66
CA ILE A 188 -22.63 6.56 -18.71
C ILE A 188 -21.36 6.77 -19.52
N THR A 189 -21.40 7.66 -20.51
CA THR A 189 -20.23 8.10 -21.27
C THR A 189 -20.18 9.62 -21.30
N ALA A 190 -19.25 10.22 -20.57
CA ALA A 190 -18.97 11.64 -20.65
C ALA A 190 -17.75 11.86 -21.55
N SER A 191 -17.97 12.48 -22.72
CA SER A 191 -16.91 12.80 -23.67
C SER A 191 -16.16 14.10 -23.33
N GLY A 192 -16.75 14.95 -22.50
CA GLY A 192 -16.19 16.19 -21.98
C GLY A 192 -16.06 16.19 -20.47
N ASN A 193 -15.81 17.38 -19.91
CA ASN A 193 -15.60 17.58 -18.49
C ASN A 193 -16.93 17.57 -17.71
N LEU A 194 -16.89 17.03 -16.50
CA LEU A 194 -17.98 17.10 -15.53
C LEU A 194 -17.52 17.99 -14.37
N THR A 195 -18.25 19.09 -14.12
CA THR A 195 -17.83 20.07 -13.13
C THR A 195 -18.99 20.51 -12.22
N SER A 196 -18.87 20.27 -10.94
CA SER A 196 -19.70 20.87 -9.89
C SER A 196 -18.88 21.90 -9.11
N THR A 197 -19.34 23.17 -9.08
CA THR A 197 -18.56 24.26 -8.49
C THR A 197 -18.66 24.34 -6.97
N ASN A 198 -19.80 23.95 -6.38
CA ASN A 198 -20.07 24.08 -4.95
C ASN A 198 -20.72 22.86 -4.30
N ALA A 199 -20.77 21.72 -5.01
CA ALA A 199 -21.40 20.48 -4.52
C ALA A 199 -20.78 19.25 -5.17
N ASN A 200 -21.55 18.15 -5.30
CA ASN A 200 -21.08 16.86 -5.73
C ASN A 200 -21.12 16.66 -7.26
N VAL A 201 -20.31 15.72 -7.73
CA VAL A 201 -20.53 15.01 -8.99
C VAL A 201 -20.92 13.58 -8.63
N ASP A 202 -22.15 13.16 -8.98
CA ASP A 202 -22.68 11.82 -8.73
C ASP A 202 -23.00 11.13 -10.06
N LEU A 203 -22.34 10.00 -10.31
CA LEU A 203 -22.46 9.19 -11.52
C LEU A 203 -22.95 7.80 -11.15
N LYS A 204 -24.07 7.35 -11.69
CA LYS A 204 -24.65 6.06 -11.38
C LYS A 204 -25.07 5.27 -12.62
N ALA A 205 -24.34 4.19 -12.91
CA ALA A 205 -24.66 3.25 -13.99
C ALA A 205 -25.18 1.93 -13.40
N ASN A 206 -26.52 1.80 -13.30
CA ASN A 206 -27.17 0.71 -12.56
C ASN A 206 -26.96 -0.68 -13.16
N GLY A 207 -26.75 -0.80 -14.47
CA GLY A 207 -26.53 -2.08 -15.16
C GLY A 207 -25.32 -2.10 -16.08
N GLY A 208 -24.57 -1.01 -16.16
CA GLY A 208 -23.45 -0.87 -17.08
C GLY A 208 -22.22 -0.22 -16.47
N SER A 209 -21.41 0.37 -17.33
CA SER A 209 -20.12 0.97 -17.01
C SER A 209 -20.19 2.49 -17.06
N ILE A 210 -19.27 3.14 -16.36
CA ILE A 210 -19.01 4.58 -16.40
C ILE A 210 -17.71 4.82 -17.16
N THR A 211 -17.74 5.67 -18.18
CA THR A 211 -16.53 6.13 -18.88
C THR A 211 -16.52 7.67 -18.94
N THR A 212 -15.51 8.28 -18.36
CA THR A 212 -15.26 9.73 -18.47
C THR A 212 -13.98 9.96 -19.25
N ASN A 213 -14.07 10.72 -20.35
CA ASN A 213 -12.91 11.05 -21.19
C ASN A 213 -12.31 12.42 -20.88
N GLY A 214 -13.04 13.28 -20.19
CA GLY A 214 -12.57 14.55 -19.66
C GLY A 214 -12.45 14.52 -18.14
N THR A 215 -12.03 15.63 -17.56
CA THR A 215 -11.88 15.78 -16.11
C THR A 215 -13.20 15.68 -15.37
N VAL A 216 -13.17 15.10 -14.18
CA VAL A 216 -14.30 15.09 -13.24
C VAL A 216 -13.90 15.93 -12.03
N THR A 217 -14.55 17.06 -11.82
CA THR A 217 -14.19 18.00 -10.73
C THR A 217 -15.42 18.35 -9.90
N ALA A 218 -15.35 18.10 -8.60
CA ALA A 218 -16.36 18.50 -7.63
C ALA A 218 -15.74 19.40 -6.55
N HIS A 219 -16.54 20.31 -5.99
CA HIS A 219 -16.18 21.00 -4.77
C HIS A 219 -16.25 20.05 -3.57
N ASP A 220 -17.36 19.34 -3.45
CA ASP A 220 -17.56 18.31 -2.44
C ASP A 220 -17.21 16.91 -3.01
N ASP A 221 -18.05 15.92 -2.86
CA ASP A 221 -17.71 14.54 -3.26
C ASP A 221 -17.76 14.31 -4.79
N VAL A 222 -16.85 13.49 -5.28
CA VAL A 222 -17.01 12.78 -6.54
C VAL A 222 -17.42 11.35 -6.22
N ILE A 223 -18.60 10.94 -6.65
CA ILE A 223 -19.15 9.60 -6.42
C ILE A 223 -19.43 8.95 -7.76
N ALA A 224 -18.84 7.79 -8.02
CA ALA A 224 -19.11 7.02 -9.22
C ALA A 224 -19.44 5.57 -8.85
N ASN A 225 -20.68 5.15 -9.14
CA ASN A 225 -21.18 3.81 -8.86
C ASN A 225 -21.56 3.11 -10.16
N ALA A 226 -20.89 2.05 -10.53
CA ALA A 226 -21.17 1.24 -11.72
C ALA A 226 -21.37 -0.23 -11.37
N ASN A 227 -22.35 -0.88 -11.99
CA ASN A 227 -22.43 -2.35 -11.93
C ASN A 227 -21.38 -3.02 -12.84
N GLY A 228 -20.93 -2.35 -13.90
CA GLY A 228 -19.82 -2.72 -14.76
C GLY A 228 -18.53 -2.04 -14.35
N ASP A 229 -17.70 -1.66 -15.32
CA ASP A 229 -16.41 -1.02 -15.11
C ASP A 229 -16.54 0.51 -14.89
N ILE A 230 -15.58 1.08 -14.19
CA ILE A 230 -15.35 2.54 -14.14
C ILE A 230 -14.02 2.84 -14.84
N ASN A 231 -14.09 3.69 -15.88
CA ASN A 231 -12.92 4.14 -16.62
C ASN A 231 -12.87 5.67 -16.61
N THR A 232 -11.97 6.25 -15.82
CA THR A 232 -11.69 7.68 -15.85
C THR A 232 -10.39 7.91 -16.62
N ASN A 233 -10.52 8.41 -17.87
CA ASN A 233 -9.41 8.58 -18.80
C ASN A 233 -8.65 9.90 -18.59
N ASP A 234 -9.12 10.75 -17.68
CA ASP A 234 -8.51 12.01 -17.28
C ASP A 234 -8.65 12.17 -15.75
N ASP A 235 -8.21 13.31 -15.21
CA ASP A 235 -8.12 13.55 -13.77
C ASP A 235 -9.49 13.58 -13.08
N VAL A 236 -9.55 13.03 -11.88
CA VAL A 236 -10.69 13.08 -10.97
C VAL A 236 -10.29 13.88 -9.73
N THR A 237 -11.04 14.94 -9.42
CA THR A 237 -10.70 15.85 -8.32
C THR A 237 -11.91 16.20 -7.47
N SER A 238 -11.81 15.95 -6.17
CA SER A 238 -12.64 16.55 -5.12
C SER A 238 -11.82 17.58 -4.35
N THR A 239 -12.26 18.84 -4.32
CA THR A 239 -11.45 19.93 -3.73
C THR A 239 -11.66 20.10 -2.23
N ASN A 240 -12.70 19.52 -1.63
CA ASN A 240 -13.05 19.72 -0.22
C ASN A 240 -13.58 18.46 0.49
N ALA A 241 -13.78 17.37 -0.22
CA ALA A 241 -14.34 16.12 0.30
C ALA A 241 -13.68 14.87 -0.33
N ASN A 242 -14.45 13.81 -0.56
CA ASN A 242 -13.94 12.51 -0.96
C ASN A 242 -14.04 12.28 -2.48
N VAL A 243 -13.26 11.33 -2.95
CA VAL A 243 -13.50 10.63 -4.22
C VAL A 243 -13.81 9.17 -3.90
N ASP A 244 -14.98 8.69 -4.34
CA ASP A 244 -15.51 7.35 -4.14
C ASP A 244 -15.83 6.73 -5.51
N LEU A 245 -15.08 5.70 -5.91
CA LEU A 245 -15.24 4.98 -7.17
C LEU A 245 -15.56 3.51 -6.89
N ASN A 246 -16.81 3.10 -7.07
CA ASN A 246 -17.29 1.76 -6.74
C ASN A 246 -17.78 1.02 -8.00
N ALA A 247 -17.06 -0.03 -8.41
CA ALA A 247 -17.33 -0.82 -9.60
C ALA A 247 -17.66 -2.28 -9.31
N GLY A 248 -18.75 -2.78 -9.90
CA GLY A 248 -19.01 -4.21 -9.98
C GLY A 248 -18.10 -4.96 -10.96
N GLY A 249 -17.35 -4.24 -11.78
CA GLY A 249 -16.27 -4.71 -12.65
C GLY A 249 -14.91 -4.21 -12.16
N SER A 250 -14.10 -3.72 -13.09
CA SER A 250 -12.78 -3.14 -12.82
C SER A 250 -12.83 -1.61 -12.75
N VAL A 251 -11.88 -1.02 -12.03
CA VAL A 251 -11.65 0.44 -12.05
C VAL A 251 -10.33 0.73 -12.74
N THR A 252 -10.38 1.60 -13.76
CA THR A 252 -9.17 2.17 -14.39
C THR A 252 -9.21 3.68 -14.27
N THR A 253 -8.17 4.28 -13.71
CA THR A 253 -8.13 5.72 -13.49
C THR A 253 -6.77 6.33 -13.83
N GLN A 254 -6.76 7.65 -14.09
CA GLN A 254 -5.57 8.49 -14.16
C GLN A 254 -5.30 9.10 -12.78
N ASN A 255 -5.01 10.41 -12.69
CA ASN A 255 -4.81 11.03 -11.38
C ASN A 255 -6.15 11.14 -10.64
N VAL A 256 -6.13 10.79 -9.36
CA VAL A 256 -7.25 11.00 -8.43
C VAL A 256 -6.76 11.83 -7.27
N THR A 257 -7.41 12.96 -7.03
CA THR A 257 -7.07 13.86 -5.93
C THR A 257 -8.30 14.17 -5.11
N ALA A 258 -8.23 13.95 -3.80
CA ALA A 258 -9.25 14.32 -2.84
C ALA A 258 -8.66 15.18 -1.72
N ASP A 259 -9.43 16.16 -1.22
CA ASP A 259 -9.08 16.82 0.03
C ASP A 259 -9.19 15.86 1.22
N GLN A 260 -10.24 15.04 1.24
CA GLN A 260 -10.41 13.98 2.22
C GLN A 260 -9.98 12.61 1.64
N ALA A 261 -10.80 11.59 1.72
CA ALA A 261 -10.41 10.24 1.31
C ALA A 261 -10.48 10.01 -0.21
N VAL A 262 -9.58 9.19 -0.70
CA VAL A 262 -9.71 8.48 -1.97
C VAL A 262 -10.06 7.04 -1.66
N ASP A 263 -11.25 6.60 -2.10
CA ASP A 263 -11.80 5.27 -1.87
C ASP A 263 -12.13 4.63 -3.23
N ILE A 264 -11.49 3.52 -3.55
CA ILE A 264 -11.66 2.84 -4.85
C ILE A 264 -11.95 1.37 -4.61
N ASP A 265 -13.19 0.98 -4.85
CA ASP A 265 -13.69 -0.39 -4.75
C ASP A 265 -13.92 -0.99 -6.13
N ALA A 266 -13.36 -2.17 -6.38
CA ALA A 266 -13.62 -2.94 -7.60
C ALA A 266 -13.90 -4.41 -7.27
N ALA A 267 -14.95 -4.97 -7.83
CA ALA A 267 -15.16 -6.41 -7.70
C ALA A 267 -14.14 -7.24 -8.52
N GLN A 268 -13.42 -6.61 -9.44
CA GLN A 268 -12.32 -7.19 -10.21
C GLN A 268 -11.02 -6.42 -9.96
N ASP A 269 -10.37 -5.91 -11.00
CA ASP A 269 -9.05 -5.27 -10.88
C ASP A 269 -9.15 -3.76 -10.68
N ILE A 270 -8.19 -3.20 -9.94
CA ILE A 270 -7.93 -1.76 -9.87
C ILE A 270 -6.64 -1.45 -10.63
N THR A 271 -6.71 -0.51 -11.56
CA THR A 271 -5.54 0.00 -12.30
C THR A 271 -5.50 1.52 -12.21
N ALA A 272 -4.65 2.07 -11.36
CA ALA A 272 -4.37 3.50 -11.28
C ALA A 272 -3.11 3.82 -12.09
N ASN A 273 -3.27 4.47 -13.24
CA ASN A 273 -2.17 4.85 -14.12
C ASN A 273 -1.48 6.15 -13.70
N GLY A 274 -2.22 7.04 -13.02
CA GLY A 274 -1.72 8.30 -12.47
C GLY A 274 -1.52 8.24 -10.96
N ASN A 275 -1.39 9.42 -10.36
CA ASN A 275 -1.21 9.56 -8.92
C ASN A 275 -2.53 9.44 -8.18
N LEU A 276 -2.50 8.87 -6.98
CA LEU A 276 -3.61 8.87 -6.02
C LEU A 276 -3.21 9.73 -4.83
N THR A 277 -3.95 10.81 -4.56
CA THR A 277 -3.60 11.77 -3.52
C THR A 277 -4.80 12.06 -2.62
N SER A 278 -4.64 11.78 -1.34
CA SER A 278 -5.53 12.26 -0.27
C SER A 278 -4.78 13.29 0.58
N THR A 279 -5.29 14.53 0.64
CA THR A 279 -4.60 15.64 1.31
C THR A 279 -4.74 15.57 2.84
N ASN A 280 -5.87 15.12 3.37
CA ASN A 280 -6.17 15.15 4.80
C ASN A 280 -6.62 13.80 5.40
N ALA A 281 -6.81 12.76 4.58
CA ALA A 281 -7.33 11.46 5.03
C ALA A 281 -6.59 10.27 4.39
N ASN A 282 -7.32 9.20 4.10
CA ASN A 282 -6.78 7.93 3.62
C ASN A 282 -6.81 7.82 2.09
N VAL A 283 -5.98 6.94 1.58
CA VAL A 283 -6.16 6.28 0.28
C VAL A 283 -6.46 4.81 0.54
N ASP A 284 -7.63 4.33 0.10
CA ASP A 284 -8.09 2.96 0.29
C ASP A 284 -8.42 2.33 -1.06
N LEU A 285 -7.84 1.16 -1.34
CA LEU A 285 -8.02 0.41 -2.57
C LEU A 285 -8.43 -1.03 -2.24
N ASP A 286 -9.68 -1.41 -2.57
CA ASP A 286 -10.21 -2.76 -2.34
C ASP A 286 -10.57 -3.44 -3.67
N ALA A 287 -9.85 -4.50 -4.01
CA ALA A 287 -10.03 -5.23 -5.27
C ALA A 287 -10.39 -6.70 -5.04
N GLY A 288 -11.45 -7.14 -5.68
CA GLY A 288 -11.76 -8.57 -5.81
C GLY A 288 -10.80 -9.32 -6.75
N GLY A 289 -9.97 -8.60 -7.49
CA GLY A 289 -8.86 -9.07 -8.32
C GLY A 289 -7.53 -8.48 -7.88
N SER A 290 -6.72 -8.01 -8.83
CA SER A 290 -5.40 -7.44 -8.60
C SER A 290 -5.44 -5.91 -8.50
N ILE A 291 -4.48 -5.33 -7.78
CA ILE A 291 -4.26 -3.88 -7.73
C ILE A 291 -2.96 -3.54 -8.44
N THR A 292 -3.02 -2.58 -9.36
CA THR A 292 -1.84 -2.01 -10.02
C THR A 292 -1.86 -0.50 -9.89
N THR A 293 -0.83 0.09 -9.27
CA THR A 293 -0.62 1.54 -9.21
C THR A 293 0.67 1.90 -9.91
N SER A 294 0.60 2.86 -10.85
CA SER A 294 1.76 3.27 -11.66
C SER A 294 2.35 4.61 -11.21
N GLY A 295 1.53 5.51 -10.69
CA GLY A 295 1.93 6.80 -10.14
C GLY A 295 2.25 6.75 -8.65
N GLU A 296 2.52 7.93 -8.07
CA GLU A 296 2.67 8.09 -6.63
C GLU A 296 1.32 7.90 -5.92
N VAL A 297 1.34 7.19 -4.79
CA VAL A 297 0.19 7.09 -3.88
C VAL A 297 0.53 7.80 -2.58
N LYS A 298 -0.19 8.87 -2.29
CA LYS A 298 0.08 9.73 -1.15
C LYS A 298 -1.17 9.96 -0.31
N ALA A 299 -1.06 9.71 0.99
CA ALA A 299 -2.09 10.01 1.97
C ALA A 299 -1.54 10.82 3.15
N GLN A 300 -2.37 11.69 3.71
CA GLN A 300 -2.06 12.30 5.01
C GLN A 300 -2.18 11.27 6.14
N GLN A 301 -3.16 10.38 6.06
CA GLN A 301 -3.36 9.30 7.01
C GLN A 301 -2.97 7.95 6.40
N ASN A 302 -3.82 6.94 6.44
CA ASN A 302 -3.44 5.61 6.00
C ASN A 302 -3.45 5.45 4.47
N VAL A 303 -2.59 4.56 4.01
CA VAL A 303 -2.68 3.94 2.69
C VAL A 303 -3.00 2.46 2.89
N GLU A 304 -4.10 1.98 2.31
CA GLU A 304 -4.55 0.60 2.45
C GLU A 304 -4.83 -0.03 1.08
N TYR A 305 -4.26 -1.22 0.84
CA TYR A 305 -4.48 -2.01 -0.36
C TYR A 305 -4.93 -3.40 0.05
N ASN A 306 -6.14 -3.77 -0.32
CA ASN A 306 -6.70 -5.09 -0.12
C ASN A 306 -6.99 -5.75 -1.47
N ALA A 307 -6.27 -6.79 -1.84
CA ALA A 307 -6.46 -7.50 -3.10
C ALA A 307 -6.76 -8.97 -2.88
N LYS A 308 -7.66 -9.53 -3.66
CA LYS A 308 -7.79 -10.99 -3.80
C LYS A 308 -6.93 -11.56 -4.94
N GLY A 309 -6.22 -10.70 -5.65
CA GLY A 309 -5.17 -11.01 -6.62
C GLY A 309 -3.80 -10.53 -6.15
N SER A 310 -2.92 -10.20 -7.08
CA SER A 310 -1.60 -9.64 -6.79
C SER A 310 -1.65 -8.11 -6.64
N ILE A 311 -0.66 -7.56 -5.93
CA ILE A 311 -0.45 -6.12 -5.81
C ILE A 311 0.83 -5.74 -6.54
N THR A 312 0.76 -4.79 -7.45
CA THR A 312 1.92 -4.24 -8.16
C THR A 312 1.94 -2.73 -8.03
N THR A 313 2.95 -2.19 -7.37
CA THR A 313 3.16 -0.75 -7.26
C THR A 313 4.39 -0.36 -8.06
N LYS A 314 4.27 0.59 -8.99
CA LYS A 314 5.42 1.10 -9.77
C LYS A 314 5.92 2.44 -9.26
N GLY A 315 5.05 3.22 -8.64
CA GLY A 315 5.35 4.50 -8.03
C GLY A 315 5.66 4.41 -6.54
N ILE A 316 5.94 5.55 -5.95
CA ILE A 316 6.19 5.72 -4.52
C ILE A 316 4.88 5.58 -3.74
N ILE A 317 4.94 5.00 -2.54
CA ILE A 317 3.83 5.02 -1.58
C ILE A 317 4.25 5.84 -0.36
N ASN A 318 3.48 6.86 -0.02
CA ASN A 318 3.76 7.73 1.12
C ASN A 318 2.52 7.93 2.01
N SER A 319 2.68 7.68 3.31
CA SER A 319 1.73 8.07 4.36
C SER A 319 2.42 9.04 5.31
N THR A 320 1.88 10.25 5.47
CA THR A 320 2.49 11.29 6.31
C THR A 320 2.25 11.03 7.81
N ALA A 321 1.02 10.73 8.22
CA ALA A 321 0.67 10.58 9.65
C ALA A 321 0.09 9.21 10.02
N GLY A 322 -0.20 8.37 9.04
CA GLY A 322 -0.82 7.06 9.24
C GLY A 322 0.07 5.88 8.88
N ASN A 323 -0.57 4.74 8.74
CA ASN A 323 0.06 3.49 8.39
C ASN A 323 -0.04 3.20 6.88
N ILE A 324 0.84 2.35 6.41
CA ILE A 324 0.73 1.73 5.10
C ILE A 324 0.47 0.24 5.32
N HIS A 325 -0.61 -0.27 4.75
CA HIS A 325 -0.98 -1.67 4.82
C HIS A 325 -1.28 -2.21 3.42
N LEU A 326 -0.57 -3.25 3.02
CA LEU A 326 -0.80 -3.97 1.78
C LEU A 326 -1.12 -5.41 2.10
N GLN A 327 -2.27 -5.91 1.65
CA GLN A 327 -2.71 -7.27 1.90
C GLN A 327 -3.16 -7.95 0.62
N THR A 328 -2.73 -9.20 0.42
CA THR A 328 -3.27 -10.08 -0.62
C THR A 328 -3.82 -11.37 -0.03
N ASP A 329 -4.99 -11.81 -0.54
CA ASP A 329 -5.67 -13.07 -0.15
C ASP A 329 -5.91 -13.97 -1.37
N ALA A 330 -4.97 -14.00 -2.31
CA ALA A 330 -5.02 -14.89 -3.46
C ALA A 330 -4.39 -16.26 -3.15
N ALA A 331 -4.84 -17.29 -3.82
CA ALA A 331 -4.17 -18.59 -3.79
C ALA A 331 -2.70 -18.51 -4.27
N GLN A 332 -2.39 -17.52 -5.12
CA GLN A 332 -1.06 -17.06 -5.51
C GLN A 332 -1.14 -15.53 -5.69
N GLY A 333 -0.75 -14.78 -4.67
CA GLY A 333 -0.84 -13.32 -4.63
C GLY A 333 0.53 -12.69 -4.38
N ASP A 334 1.23 -12.32 -5.46
CA ASP A 334 2.52 -11.65 -5.34
C ASP A 334 2.34 -10.16 -5.00
N ILE A 335 3.26 -9.60 -4.22
CA ILE A 335 3.36 -8.15 -3.98
C ILE A 335 4.69 -7.67 -4.55
N THR A 336 4.63 -6.79 -5.52
CA THR A 336 5.82 -6.26 -6.21
C THR A 336 5.88 -4.75 -6.08
N PHE A 337 7.02 -4.25 -5.61
CA PHE A 337 7.29 -2.83 -5.45
C PHE A 337 8.26 -2.31 -6.51
N GLY A 338 7.91 -1.22 -7.17
CA GLY A 338 8.75 -0.51 -8.13
C GLY A 338 9.15 0.90 -7.66
N GLY A 339 8.72 1.32 -6.47
CA GLY A 339 9.06 2.59 -5.84
C GLY A 339 9.19 2.48 -4.34
N ASP A 340 9.76 3.51 -3.71
CA ASP A 340 9.96 3.56 -2.26
C ASP A 340 8.62 3.58 -1.50
N VAL A 341 8.62 3.01 -0.30
CA VAL A 341 7.47 2.97 0.60
C VAL A 341 7.82 3.65 1.91
N THR A 342 7.14 4.74 2.24
CA THR A 342 7.44 5.56 3.42
C THR A 342 6.20 5.84 4.26
N ALA A 343 6.23 5.42 5.53
CA ALA A 343 5.30 5.84 6.57
C ALA A 343 6.04 6.80 7.53
N GLU A 344 5.77 8.12 7.44
CA GLU A 344 6.55 9.13 8.15
C GLU A 344 6.30 9.13 9.66
N HIS A 345 5.07 8.84 10.10
CA HIS A 345 4.71 8.73 11.52
C HIS A 345 3.93 7.45 11.85
N GLY A 346 3.98 6.46 10.99
CA GLY A 346 3.23 5.21 11.11
C GLY A 346 4.05 3.96 10.95
N ASN A 347 3.34 2.89 10.64
CA ASN A 347 3.89 1.57 10.42
C ASN A 347 3.73 1.16 8.95
N ILE A 348 4.57 0.24 8.51
CA ILE A 348 4.40 -0.48 7.25
C ILE A 348 4.05 -1.93 7.58
N ASN A 349 2.91 -2.40 7.08
CA ASN A 349 2.45 -3.77 7.21
C ASN A 349 2.24 -4.38 5.82
N ILE A 350 2.80 -5.56 5.59
CA ILE A 350 2.68 -6.31 4.34
C ILE A 350 2.25 -7.73 4.69
N ASP A 351 1.05 -8.12 4.27
CA ASP A 351 0.46 -9.40 4.61
C ASP A 351 0.09 -10.20 3.34
N VAL A 352 0.75 -11.34 3.12
CA VAL A 352 0.37 -12.35 2.13
C VAL A 352 -0.35 -13.47 2.87
N LEU A 353 -1.68 -13.52 2.77
CA LEU A 353 -2.50 -14.43 3.58
C LEU A 353 -2.49 -15.88 3.11
N GLN A 354 -2.12 -16.14 1.87
CA GLN A 354 -1.96 -17.49 1.30
C GLN A 354 -0.54 -17.63 0.73
N ASN A 355 -0.39 -17.94 -0.57
CA ASN A 355 0.92 -18.02 -1.21
C ASN A 355 1.20 -16.77 -2.02
N GLY A 356 2.47 -16.44 -2.19
CA GLY A 356 2.92 -15.34 -3.02
C GLY A 356 4.27 -14.80 -2.58
N ASN A 357 4.99 -14.22 -3.52
CA ASN A 357 6.29 -13.62 -3.30
C ASN A 357 6.14 -12.14 -2.95
N VAL A 358 7.09 -11.62 -2.19
CA VAL A 358 7.21 -10.18 -1.93
C VAL A 358 8.56 -9.72 -2.46
N THR A 359 8.55 -8.89 -3.50
CA THR A 359 9.76 -8.48 -4.21
C THR A 359 9.78 -6.98 -4.47
N ASP A 360 10.97 -6.42 -4.60
CA ASP A 360 11.18 -5.05 -5.03
C ASP A 360 12.28 -4.93 -6.12
N ASN A 361 12.45 -3.70 -6.64
CA ASN A 361 13.50 -3.33 -7.60
C ASN A 361 14.44 -2.30 -6.96
N ASP A 362 15.23 -2.72 -5.99
CA ASP A 362 16.19 -1.87 -5.26
C ASP A 362 15.53 -0.67 -4.54
N ASN A 363 14.33 -0.86 -4.00
CA ASN A 363 13.58 0.18 -3.32
C ASN A 363 13.83 0.18 -1.81
N LYS A 364 13.37 1.26 -1.17
CA LYS A 364 13.52 1.46 0.25
C LYS A 364 12.17 1.49 0.96
N PHE A 365 12.06 0.73 2.05
CA PHE A 365 10.93 0.74 2.98
C PHE A 365 11.33 1.52 4.23
N THR A 366 10.62 2.59 4.52
CA THR A 366 10.95 3.50 5.63
C THR A 366 9.76 3.69 6.54
N ALA A 367 9.78 3.05 7.71
CA ALA A 367 8.79 3.23 8.77
C ALA A 367 9.40 4.16 9.84
N LEU A 368 9.05 5.43 9.80
CA LEU A 368 9.45 6.42 10.76
C LEU A 368 8.40 6.51 11.87
N GLY A 369 8.84 6.92 13.04
CA GLY A 369 7.98 7.13 14.18
C GLY A 369 8.80 7.71 15.33
N ASP A 370 8.16 8.10 16.40
CA ASP A 370 8.86 8.58 17.57
C ASP A 370 9.63 7.42 18.21
N LYS A 371 10.92 7.62 18.42
CA LYS A 371 11.82 6.60 19.01
C LYS A 371 11.26 6.13 20.36
N GLY A 372 11.03 4.83 20.48
CA GLY A 372 10.47 4.22 21.67
C GLY A 372 8.93 4.24 21.77
N ALA A 373 8.23 4.80 20.78
CA ALA A 373 6.78 4.70 20.66
C ALA A 373 6.42 3.32 20.10
N ILE A 374 5.86 2.44 20.91
CA ILE A 374 5.58 1.04 20.55
C ILE A 374 4.64 0.90 19.32
N ASN A 375 3.80 1.90 19.09
CA ASN A 375 2.73 1.85 18.10
C ASN A 375 3.06 2.50 16.76
N SER A 376 4.26 3.03 16.57
CA SER A 376 4.67 3.65 15.31
C SER A 376 6.13 3.36 14.98
N GLY A 377 6.52 3.51 13.72
CA GLY A 377 7.87 3.26 13.25
C GLY A 377 8.23 1.77 13.19
N ASN A 378 7.25 0.89 13.01
CA ASN A 378 7.46 -0.54 12.85
C ASN A 378 7.28 -0.94 11.36
N PHE A 379 8.11 -1.87 10.94
CA PHE A 379 7.94 -2.62 9.69
C PHE A 379 7.53 -4.05 10.02
N LYS A 380 6.48 -4.54 9.40
CA LYS A 380 6.04 -5.93 9.51
C LYS A 380 5.74 -6.50 8.14
N LEU A 381 6.30 -7.68 7.85
CA LEU A 381 5.96 -8.48 6.68
C LEU A 381 5.63 -9.90 7.12
N GLN A 382 4.53 -10.46 6.63
CA GLN A 382 4.12 -11.82 6.92
C GLN A 382 3.66 -12.55 5.64
N ILE A 383 4.22 -13.74 5.38
CA ILE A 383 3.72 -14.69 4.39
C ILE A 383 3.23 -15.93 5.15
N LYS A 384 1.91 -16.20 5.10
CA LYS A 384 1.30 -17.33 5.82
C LYS A 384 1.40 -18.66 5.08
N GLY A 385 1.56 -18.65 3.77
CA GLY A 385 1.74 -19.81 2.92
C GLY A 385 3.16 -19.93 2.36
N ALA A 386 3.26 -20.38 1.11
CA ALA A 386 4.54 -20.49 0.39
C ALA A 386 4.82 -19.21 -0.41
N GLY A 387 6.04 -18.71 -0.31
CA GLY A 387 6.51 -17.55 -1.07
C GLY A 387 7.85 -17.04 -0.58
N ASP A 388 8.64 -16.50 -1.49
CA ASP A 388 9.94 -15.91 -1.21
C ASP A 388 9.82 -14.41 -0.94
N VAL A 389 10.73 -13.89 -0.13
CA VAL A 389 10.91 -12.46 0.11
C VAL A 389 12.27 -12.04 -0.44
N ASP A 390 12.29 -11.07 -1.35
CA ASP A 390 13.50 -10.47 -1.90
C ASP A 390 13.34 -8.95 -1.90
N LEU A 391 13.91 -8.28 -0.89
CA LEU A 391 13.79 -6.84 -0.67
C LEU A 391 15.17 -6.19 -0.49
N HIS A 392 15.29 -4.95 -0.94
CA HIS A 392 16.55 -4.24 -0.91
C HIS A 392 16.84 -3.60 0.45
N GLU A 393 16.12 -2.55 0.85
CA GLU A 393 16.43 -1.82 2.08
C GLU A 393 15.19 -1.59 2.94
N ILE A 394 15.26 -1.98 4.21
CA ILE A 394 14.23 -1.76 5.23
C ILE A 394 14.81 -0.93 6.36
N TYR A 395 14.15 0.18 6.68
CA TYR A 395 14.42 0.99 7.85
C TYR A 395 13.17 1.13 8.72
N ALA A 396 13.27 0.74 9.97
CA ALA A 396 12.22 0.92 10.97
C ALA A 396 12.81 1.63 12.21
N THR A 397 12.23 2.73 12.64
CA THR A 397 12.67 3.42 13.86
C THR A 397 12.62 2.49 15.07
N ASN A 398 11.54 1.68 15.17
CA ASN A 398 11.36 0.69 16.23
C ASN A 398 11.65 -0.73 15.74
N ASN A 399 10.66 -1.53 15.43
CA ASN A 399 10.84 -2.95 15.15
C ASN A 399 10.73 -3.27 13.67
N ALA A 400 11.57 -4.15 13.18
CA ALA A 400 11.49 -4.74 11.86
C ALA A 400 11.25 -6.25 11.99
N LEU A 401 10.07 -6.72 11.59
CA LEU A 401 9.60 -8.09 11.78
C LEU A 401 9.26 -8.71 10.43
N ILE A 402 9.87 -9.84 10.08
CA ILE A 402 9.57 -10.62 8.87
C ILE A 402 9.31 -12.06 9.27
N ASP A 403 8.14 -12.58 8.92
CA ASP A 403 7.68 -13.93 9.23
C ASP A 403 7.26 -14.63 7.93
N VAL A 404 8.01 -15.64 7.51
CA VAL A 404 7.78 -16.42 6.30
C VAL A 404 7.51 -17.88 6.68
N ALA A 405 6.30 -18.36 6.41
CA ALA A 405 5.93 -19.73 6.76
C ALA A 405 6.70 -20.77 5.94
N ASN A 406 6.83 -20.57 4.62
CA ASN A 406 7.52 -21.49 3.72
C ASN A 406 8.10 -20.73 2.53
N GLY A 407 9.38 -20.40 2.56
CA GLY A 407 10.09 -19.69 1.51
C GLY A 407 11.42 -19.14 1.98
N ASN A 408 12.19 -18.58 1.05
CA ASN A 408 13.47 -17.95 1.31
C ASN A 408 13.29 -16.46 1.64
N LEU A 409 14.24 -15.92 2.38
CA LEU A 409 14.31 -14.48 2.69
C LEU A 409 15.66 -13.93 2.28
N THR A 410 15.67 -13.01 1.35
CA THR A 410 16.85 -12.26 0.92
C THR A 410 16.64 -10.77 1.17
N LEU A 411 17.57 -10.14 1.87
CA LEU A 411 17.59 -8.70 2.12
C LEU A 411 18.99 -8.15 1.83
N ALA A 412 19.07 -7.03 1.13
CA ALA A 412 20.33 -6.32 1.03
C ALA A 412 20.66 -5.61 2.35
N LYS A 413 19.66 -4.94 2.95
CA LYS A 413 19.84 -4.24 4.22
C LYS A 413 18.55 -4.17 5.04
N ILE A 414 18.69 -4.32 6.37
CA ILE A 414 17.59 -4.10 7.33
C ILE A 414 18.10 -3.37 8.56
N ASP A 415 17.36 -2.36 9.02
CA ASP A 415 17.65 -1.58 10.21
C ASP A 415 16.41 -1.46 11.10
N GLY A 416 16.51 -1.86 12.35
CA GLY A 416 15.45 -1.80 13.35
C GLY A 416 16.01 -1.72 14.78
N ASN A 417 15.24 -1.25 15.75
CA ASN A 417 15.66 -1.35 17.14
C ASN A 417 15.65 -2.83 17.60
N LEU A 418 14.58 -3.56 17.27
CA LEU A 418 14.51 -5.01 17.29
C LEU A 418 14.32 -5.50 15.87
N VAL A 419 15.11 -6.46 15.43
CA VAL A 419 14.98 -7.11 14.13
C VAL A 419 14.61 -8.58 14.36
N ALA A 420 13.49 -9.04 13.82
CA ALA A 420 13.08 -10.44 13.89
C ALA A 420 12.82 -10.99 12.48
N LEU A 421 13.58 -11.99 12.10
CA LEU A 421 13.53 -12.68 10.82
C LEU A 421 13.24 -14.16 11.09
N GLN A 422 12.08 -14.65 10.66
CA GLN A 422 11.61 -15.98 11.00
C GLN A 422 11.23 -16.77 9.74
N LEU A 423 11.95 -17.86 9.49
CA LEU A 423 11.63 -18.89 8.49
C LEU A 423 11.17 -20.15 9.22
N LYS A 424 9.91 -20.57 8.99
CA LYS A 424 9.32 -21.68 9.77
C LYS A 424 9.55 -23.07 9.17
N THR A 425 9.84 -23.14 7.87
CA THR A 425 10.08 -24.40 7.17
C THR A 425 11.56 -24.71 7.07
N GLU A 426 11.94 -25.96 7.27
CA GLU A 426 13.31 -26.46 7.09
C GLU A 426 13.80 -26.35 5.64
N GLY A 427 15.12 -26.20 5.49
CA GLY A 427 15.77 -26.14 4.18
C GLY A 427 15.63 -24.78 3.48
N MET A 428 14.95 -23.81 4.10
CA MET A 428 14.82 -22.45 3.57
C MET A 428 16.03 -21.61 3.98
N GLN A 429 16.42 -20.69 3.09
CA GLN A 429 17.59 -19.84 3.27
C GLN A 429 17.18 -18.45 3.76
N LEU A 430 17.84 -17.97 4.82
CA LEU A 430 17.79 -16.59 5.31
C LEU A 430 19.12 -15.91 4.97
N LYS A 431 19.07 -14.90 4.12
CA LYS A 431 20.26 -14.17 3.67
C LYS A 431 20.09 -12.67 3.85
N VAL A 432 21.02 -12.03 4.57
CA VAL A 432 21.02 -10.58 4.80
C VAL A 432 22.41 -10.01 4.54
N GLY A 433 22.49 -8.99 3.69
CA GLY A 433 23.72 -8.27 3.39
C GLY A 433 24.20 -7.43 4.57
N GLU A 434 23.38 -6.52 5.06
CA GLU A 434 23.66 -5.69 6.25
C GLU A 434 22.45 -5.66 7.19
N LEU A 435 22.64 -6.06 8.44
CA LEU A 435 21.65 -6.03 9.48
C LEU A 435 22.07 -5.05 10.58
N ILE A 436 21.27 -4.03 10.83
CA ILE A 436 21.52 -3.04 11.88
C ILE A 436 20.43 -3.20 12.94
N ALA A 437 20.83 -3.33 14.19
CA ALA A 437 19.89 -3.47 15.30
C ALA A 437 20.29 -2.61 16.50
N GLY A 438 19.30 -2.08 17.23
CA GLY A 438 19.54 -1.36 18.47
C GLY A 438 19.79 -2.31 19.63
N THR A 439 18.86 -3.23 19.89
CA THR A 439 18.83 -4.02 21.12
C THR A 439 18.86 -5.53 20.91
N LYS A 440 18.09 -6.03 19.94
CA LYS A 440 17.90 -7.49 19.78
C LYS A 440 17.72 -7.90 18.31
N ILE A 441 18.31 -9.04 17.98
CA ILE A 441 18.10 -9.76 16.71
C ILE A 441 17.53 -11.14 17.04
N ILE A 442 16.45 -11.50 16.37
CA ILE A 442 15.91 -12.86 16.33
C ILE A 442 16.04 -13.34 14.88
N ALA A 443 16.79 -14.40 14.65
CA ALA A 443 17.00 -14.97 13.32
C ALA A 443 16.69 -16.45 13.38
N GLN A 444 15.49 -16.83 12.93
CA GLN A 444 15.02 -18.22 12.95
C GLN A 444 15.07 -18.82 11.55
N GLY A 445 15.69 -19.98 11.40
CA GLY A 445 15.80 -20.72 10.15
C GLY A 445 16.86 -21.81 10.22
N SER A 446 16.91 -22.68 9.22
CA SER A 446 17.90 -23.77 9.15
C SER A 446 19.20 -23.38 8.44
N ASP A 447 19.16 -22.47 7.49
CA ASP A 447 20.32 -21.96 6.76
C ASP A 447 20.33 -20.42 6.82
N ILE A 448 21.24 -19.87 7.63
CA ILE A 448 21.27 -18.44 7.98
C ILE A 448 22.62 -17.85 7.55
N ASP A 449 22.61 -16.93 6.59
CA ASP A 449 23.79 -16.15 6.15
C ASP A 449 23.58 -14.65 6.41
N LEU A 450 24.18 -14.13 7.46
CA LEU A 450 24.20 -12.71 7.84
C LEU A 450 25.59 -12.16 7.54
N ASN A 451 25.74 -11.44 6.43
CA ASN A 451 27.06 -11.00 5.99
C ASN A 451 27.67 -9.97 6.96
N LYS A 452 26.86 -8.97 7.40
CA LYS A 452 27.30 -7.96 8.37
C LYS A 452 26.20 -7.65 9.36
N ILE A 453 26.53 -7.64 10.64
CA ILE A 453 25.68 -7.16 11.74
C ILE A 453 26.33 -5.91 12.34
N GLN A 454 25.56 -4.86 12.53
CA GLN A 454 26.00 -3.65 13.18
C GLN A 454 25.01 -3.22 14.27
N GLN A 455 25.49 -2.86 15.44
CA GLN A 455 24.65 -2.23 16.44
C GLN A 455 24.44 -0.75 16.10
N ARG A 456 23.23 -0.23 16.31
CA ARG A 456 22.96 1.21 16.16
C ARG A 456 23.88 2.02 17.07
N LEU A 457 24.45 3.11 16.55
CA LEU A 457 25.43 3.93 17.26
C LEU A 457 24.90 4.55 18.57
N ASP A 458 23.62 4.80 18.63
CA ASP A 458 22.93 5.37 19.79
C ASP A 458 22.40 4.31 20.78
N ALA A 459 22.59 3.03 20.48
CA ALA A 459 22.18 1.94 21.35
C ALA A 459 23.11 1.80 22.55
N ASP A 460 22.52 1.64 23.72
CA ASP A 460 23.25 1.44 24.98
C ASP A 460 23.02 0.01 25.51
N GLY A 461 24.10 -0.73 25.74
CA GLY A 461 24.05 -2.11 26.20
C GLY A 461 24.56 -3.12 25.17
N LEU A 462 24.42 -4.40 25.51
CA LEU A 462 24.79 -5.50 24.65
C LEU A 462 23.74 -5.70 23.55
N LEU A 463 24.19 -6.02 22.35
CA LEU A 463 23.32 -6.51 21.28
C LEU A 463 23.00 -7.99 21.56
N THR A 464 21.75 -8.31 21.82
CA THR A 464 21.33 -9.70 22.03
C THR A 464 20.95 -10.35 20.70
N ILE A 465 21.55 -11.50 20.39
CA ILE A 465 21.19 -12.32 19.22
C ILE A 465 20.61 -13.64 19.70
N VAL A 466 19.41 -13.94 19.22
CA VAL A 466 18.68 -15.18 19.51
C VAL A 466 18.47 -15.91 18.18
N PRO A 467 19.42 -16.74 17.76
CA PRO A 467 19.19 -17.60 16.61
C PRO A 467 18.27 -18.75 17.04
N ASP A 468 17.29 -19.04 16.19
CA ASP A 468 16.35 -20.16 16.34
C ASP A 468 15.50 -20.14 17.64
N GLY A 469 15.24 -18.96 18.19
CA GLY A 469 14.40 -18.79 19.37
C GLY A 469 15.12 -19.14 20.69
N ALA A 470 14.46 -18.83 21.82
CA ALA A 470 15.05 -18.98 23.15
C ALA A 470 15.26 -20.44 23.60
N GLN A 471 14.55 -21.39 22.98
CA GLN A 471 14.68 -22.84 23.25
C GLN A 471 14.48 -23.61 21.95
N PRO A 472 15.51 -23.72 21.11
CA PRO A 472 15.43 -24.48 19.89
C PRO A 472 15.24 -25.98 20.19
N ASP A 473 14.37 -26.61 19.43
CA ASP A 473 14.14 -28.05 19.50
C ASP A 473 15.05 -28.85 18.55
N LYS A 474 15.81 -28.14 17.71
CA LYS A 474 16.75 -28.72 16.73
C LYS A 474 17.89 -27.76 16.41
N PRO A 475 19.02 -28.26 15.88
CA PRO A 475 20.15 -27.42 15.49
C PRO A 475 19.86 -26.60 14.22
N ILE A 476 20.49 -25.44 14.13
CA ILE A 476 20.62 -24.69 12.87
C ILE A 476 21.64 -25.45 11.99
N ASP A 477 21.27 -25.77 10.74
CA ASP A 477 22.14 -26.53 9.85
C ASP A 477 23.40 -25.75 9.47
N ASN A 478 23.25 -24.48 9.10
CA ASN A 478 24.34 -23.57 8.79
C ASN A 478 24.04 -22.17 9.33
N LEU A 479 24.91 -21.67 10.19
CA LEU A 479 24.90 -20.27 10.63
C LEU A 479 26.19 -19.60 10.19
N LYS A 480 26.10 -18.62 9.32
CA LYS A 480 27.24 -17.79 8.93
C LYS A 480 26.97 -16.34 9.27
N ILE A 481 27.86 -15.76 10.08
CA ILE A 481 27.89 -14.33 10.38
C ILE A 481 29.26 -13.80 10.00
N GLY A 482 29.32 -13.04 8.90
CA GLY A 482 30.58 -12.57 8.32
C GLY A 482 31.29 -11.53 9.18
N GLU A 483 30.51 -10.63 9.82
CA GLU A 483 31.07 -9.60 10.70
C GLU A 483 30.02 -9.10 11.70
N ILE A 484 30.42 -8.91 12.96
CA ILE A 484 29.62 -8.25 13.99
C ILE A 484 30.39 -7.04 14.53
N ILE A 485 29.78 -5.86 14.48
CA ILE A 485 30.28 -4.61 15.02
C ILE A 485 29.31 -4.11 16.08
N THR A 486 29.75 -3.98 17.32
CA THR A 486 28.89 -3.54 18.43
C THR A 486 29.57 -2.45 19.25
N ASN A 487 28.75 -1.65 19.94
CA ASN A 487 29.26 -0.58 20.80
C ASN A 487 29.89 -1.12 22.09
N LYS A 488 29.28 -2.15 22.70
CA LYS A 488 29.75 -2.76 23.96
C LYS A 488 29.99 -4.25 23.83
N GLY A 489 29.25 -4.93 23.02
CA GLY A 489 29.38 -6.36 22.80
C GLY A 489 28.11 -7.02 22.30
N VAL A 490 28.24 -8.28 21.95
CA VAL A 490 27.16 -9.15 21.48
C VAL A 490 26.96 -10.30 22.46
N ARG A 491 25.69 -10.64 22.73
CA ARG A 491 25.28 -11.79 23.53
C ARG A 491 24.43 -12.72 22.71
N PHE A 492 24.82 -13.99 22.63
CA PHE A 492 24.01 -15.06 22.08
C PHE A 492 23.35 -15.82 23.23
N GLU A 493 22.02 -15.84 23.28
CA GLU A 493 21.28 -16.52 24.36
C GLU A 493 21.41 -18.04 24.23
N HIS A 494 21.32 -18.55 23.00
CA HIS A 494 21.44 -19.98 22.74
C HIS A 494 21.97 -20.22 21.32
N LEU A 495 22.98 -21.05 21.18
CA LEU A 495 23.51 -21.49 19.89
C LEU A 495 23.55 -23.01 19.86
N TRP A 496 22.69 -23.63 19.06
CA TRP A 496 22.75 -25.04 18.72
C TRP A 496 22.93 -25.17 17.22
N LEU A 497 24.11 -25.59 16.81
CA LEU A 497 24.57 -25.56 15.42
C LEU A 497 24.98 -26.94 14.94
N ASN A 498 24.66 -27.28 13.70
CA ASN A 498 25.39 -28.31 12.98
C ASN A 498 26.71 -27.71 12.47
N ASN A 499 26.66 -26.62 11.73
CA ASN A 499 27.83 -25.89 11.29
C ASN A 499 27.68 -24.39 11.57
N GLY A 500 28.79 -23.71 11.86
CA GLY A 500 28.75 -22.28 12.13
C GLY A 500 30.05 -21.55 11.85
N SER A 501 29.93 -20.26 11.52
CA SER A 501 31.03 -19.34 11.41
C SER A 501 30.58 -17.96 11.87
N ILE A 502 31.15 -17.46 12.96
CA ILE A 502 30.78 -16.17 13.56
C ILE A 502 32.05 -15.37 13.78
N LYS A 503 32.10 -14.15 13.20
CA LYS A 503 33.18 -13.20 13.40
C LYS A 503 32.68 -11.97 14.14
N VAL A 504 33.26 -11.66 15.31
CA VAL A 504 33.01 -10.45 16.06
C VAL A 504 34.21 -9.51 15.86
N SER A 505 34.00 -8.41 15.15
CA SER A 505 35.06 -7.46 14.85
C SER A 505 35.28 -6.44 15.97
N GLU A 506 34.20 -6.03 16.62
CA GLU A 506 34.24 -5.05 17.71
C GLU A 506 33.26 -5.39 18.82
N GLY A 507 33.68 -5.20 20.06
CA GLY A 507 32.92 -5.42 21.28
C GLY A 507 33.13 -6.80 21.91
N MET A 508 32.47 -6.99 23.04
CA MET A 508 32.51 -8.22 23.83
C MET A 508 31.75 -9.34 23.12
N PHE A 509 32.20 -10.59 23.25
CA PHE A 509 31.53 -11.75 22.73
C PHE A 509 31.09 -12.68 23.85
N HIS A 510 29.80 -12.82 24.06
CA HIS A 510 29.18 -13.63 25.10
C HIS A 510 28.22 -14.65 24.54
N ILE A 511 28.31 -15.90 25.00
CA ILE A 511 27.39 -16.99 24.62
C ILE A 511 26.88 -17.66 25.89
N ASP A 512 25.57 -17.65 26.13
CA ASP A 512 24.98 -18.26 27.32
C ASP A 512 25.00 -19.79 27.23
N LYS A 513 24.60 -20.33 26.07
CA LYS A 513 24.60 -21.79 25.82
C LYS A 513 25.07 -22.09 24.40
N LEU A 514 26.01 -22.99 24.26
CA LEU A 514 26.54 -23.42 22.97
C LEU A 514 26.51 -24.93 22.81
N VAL A 515 25.96 -25.39 21.72
CA VAL A 515 26.04 -26.79 21.26
C VAL A 515 26.46 -26.77 19.80
N VAL A 516 27.51 -27.50 19.47
CA VAL A 516 28.02 -27.66 18.09
C VAL A 516 28.08 -29.11 17.75
N ASN A 517 27.34 -29.55 16.71
CA ASN A 517 27.28 -30.93 16.31
C ASN A 517 28.47 -31.33 15.39
N ASN A 518 28.83 -30.45 14.43
CA ASN A 518 29.92 -30.71 13.47
C ASN A 518 31.08 -29.72 13.67
N VAL A 519 31.01 -28.52 13.04
CA VAL A 519 32.10 -27.54 13.04
C VAL A 519 31.57 -26.15 13.30
N ALA A 520 32.20 -25.42 14.22
CA ALA A 520 31.95 -23.99 14.39
C ALA A 520 33.25 -23.19 14.50
N HIS A 521 33.32 -22.08 13.78
CA HIS A 521 34.43 -21.15 13.79
C HIS A 521 33.99 -19.84 14.43
N PHE A 522 34.61 -19.51 15.57
CA PHE A 522 34.39 -18.25 16.26
C PHE A 522 35.66 -17.41 16.19
N SER A 523 35.54 -16.15 15.86
CA SER A 523 36.69 -15.22 15.88
C SER A 523 36.32 -13.88 16.49
N ASN A 524 37.25 -13.28 17.20
CA ASN A 524 37.14 -11.96 17.76
C ASN A 524 38.44 -11.18 17.48
N LYS A 525 38.33 -9.90 17.17
CA LYS A 525 39.46 -9.02 16.82
C LYS A 525 40.51 -8.95 17.91
N HIS A 526 40.10 -9.01 19.16
CA HIS A 526 40.98 -8.86 20.32
C HIS A 526 41.59 -10.17 20.83
N MET A 527 41.15 -11.31 20.28
CA MET A 527 41.65 -12.63 20.66
C MET A 527 43.07 -12.82 20.11
N LYS A 528 44.03 -13.12 20.97
CA LYS A 528 45.42 -13.35 20.55
C LYS A 528 45.56 -14.73 19.93
N THR A 529 45.11 -15.79 20.60
CA THR A 529 45.22 -17.15 20.10
C THR A 529 44.21 -18.06 20.77
N ALA A 530 43.61 -18.97 20.00
CA ALA A 530 42.95 -20.16 20.53
C ALA A 530 43.58 -21.38 19.87
N VAL A 531 44.06 -22.32 20.67
CA VAL A 531 44.85 -23.45 20.21
C VAL A 531 44.15 -24.76 20.58
N TRP A 532 43.93 -25.59 19.59
CA TRP A 532 43.53 -26.97 19.77
C TRP A 532 44.76 -27.86 19.90
N GLY A 533 44.69 -28.80 20.79
CA GLY A 533 45.75 -29.81 20.90
C GLY A 533 45.47 -30.86 21.96
N ALA A 534 46.23 -31.91 21.94
CA ALA A 534 46.21 -32.86 23.02
C ALA A 534 46.59 -32.19 24.34
N PRO A 535 45.97 -32.53 25.46
CA PRO A 535 46.33 -32.01 26.73
C PRO A 535 47.80 -32.32 27.02
N PRO A 536 48.55 -31.43 27.72
CA PRO A 536 49.89 -31.76 28.15
C PRO A 536 49.88 -33.01 29.00
N GLN A 537 50.89 -33.84 28.84
CA GLN A 537 51.01 -35.02 29.67
C GLN A 537 51.16 -34.63 31.13
N ARG A 538 50.35 -35.23 31.97
CA ARG A 538 50.39 -35.01 33.40
C ARG A 538 51.57 -35.79 33.98
N ASP A 539 52.49 -35.13 34.68
CA ASP A 539 53.65 -35.74 35.30
C ASP A 539 53.45 -36.12 36.77
N GLY A 540 52.22 -36.07 37.24
CA GLY A 540 51.86 -36.35 38.64
C GLY A 540 51.77 -35.14 39.54
N SER A 541 52.05 -33.91 39.05
CA SER A 541 51.81 -32.70 39.78
C SER A 541 50.90 -31.74 39.03
N ASP A 542 49.94 -31.16 39.73
CA ASP A 542 49.02 -30.21 39.11
C ASP A 542 49.73 -28.92 38.68
N SER A 543 50.81 -28.55 39.39
CA SER A 543 51.62 -27.40 39.03
C SER A 543 52.32 -27.55 37.69
N ALA A 544 52.88 -28.73 37.41
CA ALA A 544 53.57 -28.98 36.16
C ALA A 544 52.60 -29.03 34.97
N TYR A 545 51.41 -29.53 35.17
CA TYR A 545 50.35 -29.53 34.16
C TYR A 545 49.96 -28.11 33.72
N TRP A 546 49.71 -27.25 34.69
CA TRP A 546 49.31 -25.88 34.42
C TRP A 546 50.45 -25.04 33.87
N ASN A 547 51.68 -25.24 34.34
CA ASN A 547 52.83 -24.56 33.78
C ASN A 547 53.02 -24.87 32.29
N ASN A 548 52.70 -26.10 31.86
CA ASN A 548 52.75 -26.43 30.46
C ASN A 548 51.68 -25.70 29.62
N ILE A 549 50.52 -25.43 30.19
CA ILE A 549 49.51 -24.60 29.55
C ILE A 549 49.94 -23.13 29.54
N ALA A 550 50.40 -22.63 30.67
CA ALA A 550 50.80 -21.22 30.82
C ALA A 550 51.98 -20.86 29.92
N VAL A 551 52.99 -21.72 29.81
CA VAL A 551 54.18 -21.50 28.96
C VAL A 551 53.87 -21.24 27.48
N ASN A 552 52.76 -21.73 27.00
CA ASN A 552 52.36 -21.47 25.61
C ASN A 552 51.48 -20.24 25.43
N ASN A 553 51.32 -19.44 26.47
CA ASN A 553 50.52 -18.22 26.44
C ASN A 553 51.39 -16.97 26.58
N PRO A 554 50.95 -15.80 26.11
CA PRO A 554 51.70 -14.56 26.23
C PRO A 554 52.04 -14.17 27.67
N ALA A 555 51.16 -14.52 28.61
CA ALA A 555 51.36 -14.22 30.03
C ALA A 555 52.24 -15.23 30.77
N GLN A 556 52.63 -16.31 30.17
CA GLN A 556 53.57 -17.34 30.61
C GLN A 556 53.17 -18.17 31.85
N ASN A 557 52.48 -17.61 32.84
CA ASN A 557 52.01 -18.31 34.02
C ASN A 557 50.74 -17.66 34.63
N LEU A 558 50.08 -18.39 35.52
CA LEU A 558 48.85 -17.92 36.18
C LEU A 558 49.05 -16.68 37.07
N ASP A 559 50.20 -16.60 37.76
CA ASP A 559 50.48 -15.48 38.66
C ASP A 559 50.65 -14.18 37.88
N GLU A 560 51.29 -14.22 36.73
CA GLU A 560 51.41 -13.08 35.82
C GLU A 560 50.04 -12.66 35.30
N TRP A 561 49.24 -13.60 34.92
CA TRP A 561 47.89 -13.29 34.46
C TRP A 561 47.04 -12.65 35.56
N GLN A 562 47.15 -13.11 36.79
CA GLN A 562 46.48 -12.52 37.93
C GLN A 562 46.97 -11.09 38.21
N GLN A 563 48.25 -10.81 38.03
CA GLN A 563 48.80 -9.49 38.21
C GLN A 563 48.39 -8.52 37.10
N GLU A 564 48.50 -8.95 35.88
CA GLU A 564 48.07 -8.14 34.72
C GLU A 564 46.58 -7.91 34.68
N GLY A 565 45.81 -8.85 35.17
CA GLY A 565 44.38 -8.78 35.20
C GLY A 565 43.81 -7.84 36.28
N THR A 566 44.52 -6.86 36.76
CA THR A 566 43.99 -5.82 37.67
C THR A 566 42.97 -4.92 36.97
N ASN A 567 42.98 -4.86 35.65
CA ASN A 567 41.97 -4.17 34.85
C ASN A 567 41.02 -5.20 34.22
N PRO A 568 39.80 -5.37 34.73
CA PRO A 568 38.87 -6.39 34.28
C PRO A 568 38.42 -6.23 32.83
N ASN A 569 38.62 -5.07 32.21
CA ASN A 569 38.21 -4.80 30.84
C ASN A 569 39.26 -5.21 29.80
N LYS A 570 40.43 -5.71 30.22
CA LYS A 570 41.52 -6.07 29.31
C LYS A 570 41.48 -7.51 28.80
N TRP A 571 40.82 -8.38 29.50
CA TRP A 571 40.95 -9.82 29.29
C TRP A 571 39.62 -10.49 29.06
N MET A 572 39.56 -11.40 28.10
CA MET A 572 38.41 -12.23 27.80
C MET A 572 38.81 -13.69 27.81
N TYR A 573 37.94 -14.55 28.34
CA TYR A 573 38.16 -15.98 28.41
C TYR A 573 36.85 -16.75 28.42
N LEU A 574 36.92 -18.04 28.13
CA LEU A 574 35.81 -18.94 28.29
C LEU A 574 35.65 -19.39 29.73
N HIS A 575 34.49 -19.23 30.29
CA HIS A 575 34.11 -19.71 31.60
C HIS A 575 33.11 -20.86 31.46
N PHE A 576 33.44 -22.01 32.05
CA PHE A 576 32.61 -23.18 32.03
C PHE A 576 31.77 -23.25 33.30
N THR A 577 30.46 -23.19 33.18
CA THR A 577 29.52 -23.24 34.31
C THR A 577 29.13 -24.66 34.69
N ALA A 578 29.37 -25.66 33.81
CA ALA A 578 29.14 -27.08 34.05
C ALA A 578 30.07 -27.93 33.20
N GLN A 579 30.21 -29.19 33.55
CA GLN A 579 30.97 -30.15 32.74
C GLN A 579 30.32 -30.35 31.37
N PRO A 580 31.08 -30.21 30.27
CA PRO A 580 30.58 -30.54 28.96
C PRO A 580 30.37 -32.03 28.77
N ASN A 581 29.27 -32.43 28.15
CA ASN A 581 29.07 -33.79 27.74
C ASN A 581 29.74 -34.04 26.40
N ILE A 582 30.73 -34.93 26.40
CA ILE A 582 31.32 -35.44 25.15
C ILE A 582 30.61 -36.72 24.77
N GLN A 583 30.02 -36.77 23.61
CA GLN A 583 29.56 -38.00 23.01
C GLN A 583 30.57 -38.44 21.94
N HIS A 584 31.29 -39.51 22.19
CA HIS A 584 32.10 -40.17 21.19
C HIS A 584 31.23 -41.05 20.30
N SER A 585 30.85 -40.51 19.18
CA SER A 585 30.50 -41.30 18.00
C SER A 585 31.41 -40.84 16.88
N ASN A 586 31.42 -41.53 15.72
CA ASN A 586 32.22 -41.13 14.55
C ASN A 586 31.88 -39.68 14.02
N GLY A 587 31.89 -38.77 14.88
CA GLY A 587 31.58 -37.39 14.81
C GLY A 587 31.39 -36.97 16.24
N ALA A 588 32.49 -36.63 16.95
CA ALA A 588 32.44 -36.21 18.33
C ALA A 588 31.53 -34.98 18.46
N LEU A 589 30.49 -35.13 19.25
CA LEU A 589 29.60 -34.04 19.56
C LEU A 589 30.17 -33.29 20.75
N LEU A 590 30.59 -32.07 20.55
CA LEU A 590 30.96 -31.16 21.61
C LEU A 590 29.71 -30.43 22.08
N ASP A 591 29.13 -30.89 23.18
CA ASP A 591 28.01 -30.18 23.81
C ASP A 591 28.57 -29.12 24.73
N LEU A 592 28.50 -27.86 24.27
CA LEU A 592 28.96 -26.71 25.01
C LEU A 592 27.81 -26.00 25.76
N ARG A 593 26.74 -26.70 26.10
CA ARG A 593 25.71 -26.17 26.98
C ARG A 593 26.32 -25.81 28.33
N ASN A 594 25.95 -24.66 28.89
CA ASN A 594 26.45 -24.13 30.15
C ASN A 594 27.87 -23.51 30.12
N TYR A 595 28.29 -23.00 28.99
CA TYR A 595 29.42 -22.13 28.91
C TYR A 595 29.02 -20.67 28.95
N ASP A 596 29.80 -19.90 29.69
CA ASP A 596 29.76 -18.45 29.66
C ASP A 596 31.03 -17.91 29.03
N TYR A 597 30.90 -16.82 28.29
CA TYR A 597 31.98 -16.08 27.69
C TYR A 597 32.09 -14.75 28.42
N VAL A 598 33.00 -14.66 29.37
CA VAL A 598 33.03 -13.59 30.38
C VAL A 598 34.26 -12.72 30.23
N TYR A 599 34.09 -11.43 30.39
CA TYR A 599 35.11 -10.46 30.13
C TYR A 599 36.06 -10.22 31.30
N ASP A 600 35.65 -10.12 32.50
CA ASP A 600 36.37 -9.54 33.59
C ASP A 600 36.81 -10.54 34.70
N GLN A 601 36.40 -11.78 34.58
CA GLN A 601 36.73 -12.81 35.55
C GLN A 601 37.96 -13.58 35.12
N ARG A 602 39.10 -13.06 35.47
CA ARG A 602 40.40 -13.65 35.16
C ARG A 602 40.51 -15.07 35.67
N PHE A 603 41.05 -15.93 34.84
CA PHE A 603 41.38 -17.30 35.19
C PHE A 603 40.21 -18.18 35.60
N THR A 604 39.00 -17.67 35.61
CA THR A 604 37.85 -18.46 36.06
C THR A 604 37.70 -19.74 35.26
N ALA A 605 37.88 -19.67 33.93
CA ALA A 605 37.83 -20.88 33.09
C ALA A 605 39.02 -21.82 33.38
N VAL A 606 40.21 -21.27 33.56
CA VAL A 606 41.43 -22.03 33.86
C VAL A 606 41.35 -22.63 35.25
N ASP A 607 40.94 -21.85 36.24
CA ASP A 607 40.77 -22.32 37.62
C ASP A 607 39.69 -23.39 37.71
N HIS A 608 38.60 -23.24 36.99
CA HIS A 608 37.54 -24.22 36.96
C HIS A 608 37.98 -25.52 36.27
N MET A 609 38.74 -25.44 35.19
CA MET A 609 39.37 -26.60 34.58
C MET A 609 40.30 -27.35 35.52
N LEU A 610 41.15 -26.61 36.24
CA LEU A 610 42.04 -27.11 37.28
C LEU A 610 41.27 -27.83 38.38
N GLN A 611 40.29 -27.15 38.94
CA GLN A 611 39.48 -27.70 40.00
C GLN A 611 38.79 -28.98 39.57
N GLN A 612 38.21 -29.02 38.38
CA GLN A 612 37.58 -30.25 37.88
C GLN A 612 38.57 -31.38 37.61
N LEU A 613 39.72 -31.09 37.08
CA LEU A 613 40.77 -32.07 36.91
C LEU A 613 41.32 -32.60 38.25
N ASN A 614 41.36 -31.76 39.27
CA ASN A 614 41.84 -32.15 40.61
C ASN A 614 40.75 -32.90 41.41
N GLU A 615 39.52 -32.54 41.29
CA GLU A 615 38.40 -33.21 41.96
C GLU A 615 38.08 -34.57 41.37
N ASN A 616 38.21 -34.72 40.06
CA ASN A 616 38.08 -36.01 39.39
C ASN A 616 39.44 -36.64 39.24
N LYS A 617 39.78 -37.53 40.09
CA LYS A 617 41.09 -38.19 40.17
C LYS A 617 41.57 -38.69 38.78
N ALA A 618 42.84 -38.51 38.50
CA ALA A 618 43.46 -38.88 37.22
C ALA A 618 43.19 -40.33 36.74
N GLU A 619 42.82 -41.17 37.66
CA GLU A 619 42.49 -42.58 37.40
C GLU A 619 41.10 -42.77 36.77
N GLU A 620 40.24 -41.80 36.81
CA GLU A 620 38.90 -41.81 36.24
C GLU A 620 38.85 -41.29 34.82
N TYR A 621 39.92 -40.67 34.34
CA TYR A 621 40.04 -40.16 33.00
C TYR A 621 40.79 -41.14 32.10
N ASP A 622 40.04 -42.04 31.49
CA ASP A 622 40.47 -42.66 30.25
C ASP A 622 40.62 -41.58 29.18
N ILE A 623 41.60 -41.70 28.30
CA ILE A 623 41.83 -40.80 27.18
C ILE A 623 40.58 -40.61 26.29
N ASN A 624 39.66 -41.56 26.33
CA ASN A 624 38.37 -41.53 25.63
C ASN A 624 37.27 -40.81 26.42
N HIS A 625 37.48 -40.48 27.68
CA HIS A 625 36.52 -39.90 28.58
C HIS A 625 37.02 -38.63 29.26
N ALA A 626 38.19 -38.16 28.88
CA ALA A 626 38.67 -36.91 29.44
C ALA A 626 37.77 -35.74 29.08
N PRO A 627 37.58 -34.80 30.01
CA PRO A 627 36.79 -33.61 29.70
C PRO A 627 37.33 -32.91 28.46
N VAL A 628 36.47 -32.57 27.54
CA VAL A 628 36.81 -31.85 26.30
C VAL A 628 37.76 -30.71 26.56
N VAL A 629 37.48 -29.96 27.60
CA VAL A 629 38.24 -28.78 28.02
C VAL A 629 39.71 -29.12 28.26
N ALA A 630 40.01 -30.24 28.91
CA ALA A 630 41.38 -30.64 29.20
C ALA A 630 42.09 -31.27 28.01
N GLN A 631 41.39 -31.93 27.11
CA GLN A 631 41.97 -32.65 25.96
C GLN A 631 42.18 -31.76 24.74
N TYR A 632 41.20 -30.89 24.47
CA TYR A 632 41.10 -30.23 23.17
C TYR A 632 41.20 -28.73 23.24
N PHE A 633 41.34 -28.20 24.44
CA PHE A 633 41.11 -26.78 24.63
C PHE A 633 42.23 -26.08 25.39
N ARG A 634 42.93 -25.26 24.67
CA ARG A 634 43.94 -24.36 25.20
C ARG A 634 43.74 -23.02 24.53
N TYR A 635 43.65 -21.96 25.27
CA TYR A 635 43.42 -20.61 24.75
C TYR A 635 44.35 -19.59 25.41
N ASP A 636 44.63 -18.56 24.64
CA ASP A 636 45.32 -17.39 25.14
C ASP A 636 44.27 -16.34 25.53
N LEU A 637 44.61 -15.55 26.53
CA LEU A 637 43.81 -14.40 26.91
C LEU A 637 43.91 -13.30 25.85
N TYR A 638 42.87 -12.51 25.72
CA TYR A 638 42.94 -11.30 24.91
C TYR A 638 43.34 -10.11 25.72
N ASP A 639 44.06 -9.21 25.12
CA ASP A 639 44.23 -7.86 25.59
C ASP A 639 43.23 -6.94 24.86
N LEU A 640 42.41 -6.26 25.62
CA LEU A 640 41.39 -5.36 25.11
C LEU A 640 41.83 -3.90 25.06
N ASP A 641 43.11 -3.62 25.30
CA ASP A 641 43.63 -2.26 25.19
C ASP A 641 43.51 -1.75 23.75
N GLU A 642 43.09 -0.50 23.58
CA GLU A 642 42.91 0.16 22.27
C GLU A 642 44.19 0.17 21.43
N GLU A 643 45.36 0.08 22.05
CA GLU A 643 46.65 0.05 21.35
C GLU A 643 46.90 -1.27 20.59
N ASP A 644 46.29 -2.37 21.04
CA ASP A 644 46.38 -3.68 20.37
C ASP A 644 45.34 -3.90 19.24
N SER A 645 44.57 -2.88 18.90
CA SER A 645 43.58 -2.90 17.82
C SER A 645 44.16 -3.23 16.44
N LYS A 646 45.47 -3.42 16.33
CA LYS A 646 46.18 -3.80 15.09
C LYS A 646 46.51 -5.28 15.01
N SER A 647 46.25 -6.08 16.02
CA SER A 647 46.47 -7.52 15.96
C SER A 647 45.36 -8.21 15.18
N GLU A 648 45.69 -9.19 14.38
CA GLU A 648 44.71 -9.97 13.64
C GLU A 648 43.76 -10.71 14.61
N PRO A 649 42.46 -10.85 14.26
CA PRO A 649 41.51 -11.53 15.13
C PRO A 649 41.91 -13.00 15.33
N ALA A 650 42.01 -13.43 16.57
CA ALA A 650 42.22 -14.83 16.89
C ALA A 650 40.97 -15.65 16.55
N LYS A 651 41.18 -16.89 16.13
CA LYS A 651 40.11 -17.86 15.84
C LYS A 651 39.97 -18.85 16.97
N ILE A 652 38.73 -19.06 17.41
CA ILE A 652 38.36 -20.28 18.14
C ILE A 652 37.68 -21.18 17.14
N THR A 653 38.26 -22.34 16.86
CA THR A 653 37.64 -23.35 15.99
C THR A 653 37.26 -24.54 16.88
N VAL A 654 35.97 -24.88 16.87
CA VAL A 654 35.44 -26.04 17.55
C VAL A 654 35.15 -27.09 16.49
N GLU A 655 35.96 -28.12 16.47
CA GLU A 655 35.73 -29.29 15.60
C GLU A 655 35.18 -30.44 16.45
N ALA A 656 34.09 -31.02 15.99
CA ALA A 656 33.40 -32.09 16.66
C ALA A 656 34.01 -33.49 16.33
#